data_5c6bab0073866cc5b3558140592e047a
#
_entry.id   5c6bab0073866cc5b3558140592e047a
#
_cell.length_a   1.000
_cell.length_b   1.000
_cell.length_c   1.000
_cell.angle_alpha   90.00
_cell.angle_beta   90.00
_cell.angle_gamma   90.00
#
_symmetry.space_group_name_H-M   'P 1'
#
loop_
_entity.id
_entity.type
_entity.pdbx_description
1 polymer ?
#
loop_
_entity_poly.entity_id
_entity_poly.type
_entity_poly.pdbx_seq_one_letter_code
_entity_poly.pdbx_strand_id
1 'polypeptide(L)'
;MTSHFSPRFGPYGGQYVPETLIPPLQELEQAFTSALGDAEFKTTLDNLLKTYVGRPTPLTYARRLSAALGGAQIYLKREDLAHSGAHKINNALGQALLAQRMGKRRVVAETGAGQHGVATATACALLGLECVIYMGDVDMARQQPNVLRMRLLGAEVRPVTSGSRTLKDAVNEAIRDWVTHVHDTYYLIGSALGPHPYPHIVREFQAVIGQEARAQIQAVCGRLPDVCIACVGGGSNAIGLFSAFLDDASVRLIGVEAGGLGLASGQHAARLAEGAGARPGVLHGNLTYLLQDEDGQVLGTHSISAGLDYPAVGPQHAWLHEQGRVTYTTATDHEALQAFQMLARLEGILPALESAHALAEAIRLAPQLPTDAIILVNLSGRGDKDLESVARALETPAHVSNLPQPSRRSRLSMPSLAPQRVLPAGEARITRAFDAARALHRPAIIPYFPLGYPSLGTSLDVIEALAQAGADLIELGIPFSDPLADGPTIQQASQIALAQGMSVPTALEMTRQLRQQGVQQPCLFMSYLNPLLAYGLEAFIRDASRAGIDGLIIPDLPLEESIPVRRLCQAHDLALIPLIPPNLSMGRIAQIVQDATGFLYLVSVTGVTGVRDSLPPDLGSFLRRVRQITPLPLAVGFGIASPEQVQALYPLADGVIVGSALIRAVASSNQPLEAAANFLRALVHAAYEVKSA
;
A
#
# COMPACT_ATOMS: atom_id res chain seq x y z
N MET A 1 -21.05 -17.01 -9.26
CA MET A 1 -20.26 -18.00 -8.48
C MET A 1 -19.82 -17.29 -7.23
N THR A 2 -20.22 -17.77 -6.05
CA THR A 2 -19.78 -17.18 -4.78
C THR A 2 -18.28 -17.41 -4.62
N SER A 3 -17.54 -16.37 -4.31
CA SER A 3 -16.11 -16.43 -3.99
C SER A 3 -15.86 -17.53 -2.95
N HIS A 4 -14.86 -18.40 -3.19
CA HIS A 4 -14.44 -19.41 -2.22
C HIS A 4 -13.65 -18.82 -1.05
N PHE A 5 -13.20 -17.57 -1.15
CA PHE A 5 -12.37 -16.92 -0.17
C PHE A 5 -13.04 -15.66 0.37
N SER A 6 -13.07 -15.52 1.70
CA SER A 6 -13.50 -14.28 2.31
C SER A 6 -12.51 -13.16 1.98
N PRO A 7 -12.95 -11.95 1.62
CA PRO A 7 -12.03 -10.82 1.40
C PRO A 7 -11.33 -10.38 2.70
N ARG A 8 -11.73 -10.93 3.84
CA ARG A 8 -11.21 -10.55 5.15
C ARG A 8 -10.81 -11.76 5.99
N PHE A 9 -9.83 -11.54 6.86
CA PHE A 9 -9.41 -12.37 7.97
C PHE A 9 -9.86 -11.67 9.27
N GLY A 10 -11.01 -12.03 9.81
CA GLY A 10 -11.66 -11.24 10.85
C GLY A 10 -11.91 -9.79 10.37
N PRO A 11 -11.42 -8.76 11.09
CA PRO A 11 -11.53 -7.37 10.65
C PRO A 11 -10.50 -6.96 9.58
N TYR A 12 -9.43 -7.73 9.39
CA TYR A 12 -8.27 -7.39 8.53
C TYR A 12 -8.45 -7.83 7.09
N GLY A 13 -7.72 -7.22 6.17
CA GLY A 13 -7.81 -7.47 4.72
C GLY A 13 -8.62 -6.42 4.00
N GLY A 14 -9.52 -6.83 3.11
CA GLY A 14 -10.35 -5.94 2.29
C GLY A 14 -9.66 -5.50 1.00
N GLN A 15 -10.23 -4.49 0.33
CA GLN A 15 -9.77 -3.96 -0.96
C GLN A 15 -9.73 -2.42 -0.92
N TYR A 16 -8.82 -1.85 -0.13
CA TYR A 16 -8.65 -0.40 0.01
C TYR A 16 -7.78 0.16 -1.11
N VAL A 17 -8.35 0.22 -2.31
CA VAL A 17 -7.68 0.62 -3.54
C VAL A 17 -8.56 1.56 -4.36
N PRO A 18 -7.97 2.34 -5.29
CA PRO A 18 -8.76 3.09 -6.26
C PRO A 18 -9.72 2.18 -7.06
N GLU A 19 -10.91 2.68 -7.37
CA GLU A 19 -11.93 1.95 -8.15
C GLU A 19 -11.39 1.41 -9.49
N THR A 20 -10.35 2.03 -10.05
CA THR A 20 -9.64 1.54 -11.25
C THR A 20 -9.12 0.10 -11.08
N LEU A 21 -8.75 -0.29 -9.86
CA LEU A 21 -8.21 -1.63 -9.57
C LEU A 21 -9.28 -2.67 -9.23
N ILE A 22 -10.51 -2.29 -8.97
CA ILE A 22 -11.57 -3.25 -8.63
C ILE A 22 -11.86 -4.25 -9.76
N PRO A 23 -12.05 -3.84 -11.03
CA PRO A 23 -12.23 -4.81 -12.11
C PRO A 23 -11.05 -5.79 -12.28
N PRO A 24 -9.76 -5.36 -12.32
CA PRO A 24 -8.65 -6.29 -12.42
C PRO A 24 -8.51 -7.21 -11.18
N LEU A 25 -8.87 -6.77 -9.97
CA LEU A 25 -8.90 -7.63 -8.79
C LEU A 25 -10.01 -8.69 -8.87
N GLN A 26 -11.18 -8.34 -9.38
CA GLN A 26 -12.26 -9.29 -9.64
C GLN A 26 -11.89 -10.30 -10.74
N GLU A 27 -11.25 -9.85 -11.82
CA GLU A 27 -10.69 -10.72 -12.87
C GLU A 27 -9.69 -11.71 -12.27
N LEU A 28 -8.79 -11.21 -11.41
CA LEU A 28 -7.77 -12.00 -10.72
C LEU A 28 -8.39 -13.05 -9.79
N GLU A 29 -9.39 -12.68 -8.99
CA GLU A 29 -10.07 -13.61 -8.08
C GLU A 29 -10.78 -14.74 -8.85
N GLN A 30 -11.44 -14.40 -9.95
CA GLN A 30 -12.11 -15.39 -10.80
C GLN A 30 -11.10 -16.33 -11.46
N ALA A 31 -10.00 -15.79 -12.01
CA ALA A 31 -8.93 -16.57 -12.62
C ALA A 31 -8.26 -17.49 -11.61
N PHE A 32 -7.96 -17.01 -10.41
CA PHE A 32 -7.37 -17.80 -9.33
C PHE A 32 -8.29 -18.92 -8.86
N THR A 33 -9.56 -18.63 -8.60
CA THR A 33 -10.56 -19.62 -8.22
C THR A 33 -10.72 -20.71 -9.29
N SER A 34 -10.75 -20.31 -10.56
CA SER A 34 -10.79 -21.23 -11.69
C SER A 34 -9.53 -22.10 -11.78
N ALA A 35 -8.34 -21.50 -11.59
CA ALA A 35 -7.07 -22.19 -11.64
C ALA A 35 -6.93 -23.27 -10.54
N LEU A 36 -7.41 -22.98 -9.34
CA LEU A 36 -7.44 -23.94 -8.23
C LEU A 36 -8.40 -25.14 -8.47
N GLY A 37 -9.38 -24.98 -9.32
CA GLY A 37 -10.26 -26.09 -9.77
C GLY A 37 -9.72 -26.88 -10.96
N ASP A 38 -8.69 -26.37 -11.65
CA ASP A 38 -8.19 -26.91 -12.92
C ASP A 38 -7.04 -27.87 -12.71
N ALA A 39 -7.24 -29.13 -13.16
CA ALA A 39 -6.23 -30.19 -13.03
C ALA A 39 -4.99 -29.93 -13.89
N GLU A 40 -5.14 -29.31 -15.07
CA GLU A 40 -4.02 -28.97 -15.95
C GLU A 40 -3.12 -27.90 -15.32
N PHE A 41 -3.71 -26.83 -14.78
CA PHE A 41 -2.96 -25.79 -14.05
C PHE A 41 -2.18 -26.39 -12.88
N LYS A 42 -2.83 -27.21 -12.05
CA LYS A 42 -2.20 -27.87 -10.90
C LYS A 42 -1.04 -28.78 -11.35
N THR A 43 -1.26 -29.61 -12.35
CA THR A 43 -0.23 -30.51 -12.87
C THR A 43 0.96 -29.73 -13.43
N THR A 44 0.72 -28.63 -14.13
CA THR A 44 1.76 -27.75 -14.68
C THR A 44 2.57 -27.12 -13.55
N LEU A 45 1.91 -26.55 -12.55
CA LEU A 45 2.57 -25.95 -11.38
C LEU A 45 3.38 -27.01 -10.61
N ASP A 46 2.79 -28.17 -10.31
CA ASP A 46 3.46 -29.26 -9.60
C ASP A 46 4.70 -29.77 -10.35
N ASN A 47 4.60 -29.90 -11.66
CA ASN A 47 5.76 -30.29 -12.50
C ASN A 47 6.88 -29.24 -12.43
N LEU A 48 6.55 -27.95 -12.52
CA LEU A 48 7.54 -26.87 -12.38
C LEU A 48 8.15 -26.84 -10.98
N LEU A 49 7.35 -26.98 -9.94
CA LEU A 49 7.83 -27.07 -8.58
C LEU A 49 8.80 -28.26 -8.41
N LYS A 50 8.49 -29.40 -8.97
CA LYS A 50 9.33 -30.60 -8.88
C LYS A 50 10.58 -30.53 -9.76
N THR A 51 10.45 -30.18 -11.04
CA THR A 51 11.54 -30.34 -12.02
C THR A 51 12.40 -29.08 -12.19
N TYR A 52 11.84 -27.90 -11.93
CA TYR A 52 12.53 -26.62 -12.08
C TYR A 52 12.94 -26.00 -10.73
N VAL A 53 12.04 -26.02 -9.73
CA VAL A 53 12.36 -25.50 -8.39
C VAL A 53 13.18 -26.49 -7.57
N GLY A 54 13.05 -27.78 -7.82
CA GLY A 54 13.75 -28.85 -7.10
C GLY A 54 13.05 -29.27 -5.80
N ARG A 55 11.71 -29.23 -5.80
CA ARG A 55 10.90 -29.67 -4.64
C ARG A 55 10.69 -31.20 -4.63
N PRO A 56 10.51 -31.81 -3.43
CA PRO A 56 10.46 -31.18 -2.10
C PRO A 56 11.84 -30.69 -1.64
N THR A 57 11.89 -29.48 -1.02
CA THR A 57 13.14 -29.03 -0.39
C THR A 57 13.46 -29.88 0.84
N PRO A 58 14.75 -30.13 1.15
CA PRO A 58 15.12 -31.01 2.26
C PRO A 58 14.66 -30.51 3.62
N LEU A 59 14.43 -31.46 4.54
CA LEU A 59 14.38 -31.23 5.97
C LEU A 59 15.72 -31.68 6.57
N THR A 60 16.46 -30.77 7.20
CA THR A 60 17.81 -31.02 7.74
C THR A 60 17.81 -30.95 9.26
N TYR A 61 18.29 -31.98 9.94
CA TYR A 61 18.57 -31.93 11.39
C TYR A 61 19.85 -31.15 11.64
N ALA A 62 19.77 -30.00 12.32
CA ALA A 62 20.91 -29.18 12.72
C ALA A 62 21.59 -29.78 13.95
N ARG A 63 22.33 -30.88 13.73
CA ARG A 63 22.85 -31.76 14.79
C ARG A 63 23.84 -31.05 15.72
N ARG A 64 24.82 -30.35 15.13
CA ARG A 64 25.86 -29.67 15.92
C ARG A 64 25.32 -28.45 16.63
N LEU A 65 24.39 -27.73 16.01
CA LEU A 65 23.70 -26.60 16.62
C LEU A 65 22.87 -27.09 17.81
N SER A 66 22.04 -28.12 17.64
CA SER A 66 21.23 -28.70 18.72
C SER A 66 22.10 -29.20 19.88
N ALA A 67 23.19 -29.87 19.57
CA ALA A 67 24.13 -30.37 20.59
C ALA A 67 24.85 -29.22 21.33
N ALA A 68 25.21 -28.15 20.64
CA ALA A 68 25.87 -26.99 21.26
C ALA A 68 24.95 -26.19 22.18
N LEU A 69 23.65 -26.14 21.87
CA LEU A 69 22.65 -25.42 22.68
C LEU A 69 22.14 -26.25 23.87
N GLY A 70 22.12 -27.59 23.74
CA GLY A 70 21.35 -28.45 24.63
C GLY A 70 19.85 -28.25 24.47
N GLY A 71 19.02 -29.11 25.09
CA GLY A 71 17.57 -29.02 24.99
C GLY A 71 17.02 -29.49 23.61
N ALA A 72 16.10 -28.77 23.03
CA ALA A 72 15.32 -29.21 21.86
C ALA A 72 16.17 -29.51 20.60
N GLN A 73 15.65 -30.42 19.78
CA GLN A 73 16.18 -30.78 18.46
C GLN A 73 15.72 -29.75 17.43
N ILE A 74 16.67 -29.16 16.70
CA ILE A 74 16.36 -28.14 15.68
C ILE A 74 16.40 -28.77 14.29
N TYR A 75 15.27 -28.70 13.59
CA TYR A 75 15.12 -29.11 12.19
C TYR A 75 14.92 -27.88 11.31
N LEU A 76 15.59 -27.86 10.16
CA LEU A 76 15.58 -26.76 9.19
C LEU A 76 14.81 -27.20 7.94
N LYS A 77 13.71 -26.54 7.61
CA LYS A 77 13.08 -26.65 6.28
C LYS A 77 13.86 -25.76 5.31
N ARG A 78 14.56 -26.38 4.35
CA ARG A 78 15.63 -25.79 3.55
C ARG A 78 15.10 -25.09 2.29
N GLU A 79 14.33 -24.01 2.45
CA GLU A 79 13.87 -23.19 1.31
C GLU A 79 15.01 -22.39 0.65
N ASP A 80 16.16 -22.27 1.29
CA ASP A 80 17.42 -21.77 0.74
C ASP A 80 17.98 -22.62 -0.41
N LEU A 81 17.56 -23.88 -0.52
CA LEU A 81 17.95 -24.81 -1.59
C LEU A 81 16.95 -24.84 -2.75
N ALA A 82 15.82 -24.14 -2.65
CA ALA A 82 14.93 -23.95 -3.79
C ALA A 82 15.64 -23.16 -4.91
N HIS A 83 15.29 -23.40 -6.18
CA HIS A 83 15.80 -22.60 -7.29
C HIS A 83 15.61 -21.11 -7.02
N SER A 84 16.52 -20.26 -7.44
CA SER A 84 16.71 -18.85 -7.04
C SER A 84 17.25 -18.61 -5.61
N GLY A 85 17.31 -19.62 -4.76
CA GLY A 85 17.89 -19.56 -3.41
C GLY A 85 16.96 -19.04 -2.33
N ALA A 86 15.64 -19.06 -2.52
CA ALA A 86 14.63 -18.67 -1.53
C ALA A 86 13.24 -19.18 -1.88
N HIS A 87 12.33 -19.21 -0.88
CA HIS A 87 10.92 -19.59 -1.02
C HIS A 87 10.12 -18.76 -2.04
N LYS A 88 10.59 -17.57 -2.41
CA LYS A 88 9.87 -16.63 -3.28
C LYS A 88 9.50 -17.21 -4.64
N ILE A 89 10.29 -18.16 -5.16
CA ILE A 89 10.06 -18.79 -6.46
C ILE A 89 8.74 -19.57 -6.51
N ASN A 90 8.28 -20.14 -5.38
CA ASN A 90 7.01 -20.88 -5.32
C ASN A 90 5.84 -19.98 -5.72
N ASN A 91 5.76 -18.82 -5.08
CA ASN A 91 4.74 -17.80 -5.33
C ASN A 91 4.92 -17.16 -6.71
N ALA A 92 6.15 -16.84 -7.10
CA ALA A 92 6.42 -16.19 -8.38
C ALA A 92 5.99 -17.05 -9.57
N LEU A 93 6.27 -18.36 -9.55
CA LEU A 93 5.82 -19.30 -10.58
C LEU A 93 4.30 -19.44 -10.61
N GLY A 94 3.66 -19.59 -9.45
CA GLY A 94 2.20 -19.71 -9.39
C GLY A 94 1.51 -18.46 -9.94
N GLN A 95 1.95 -17.27 -9.57
CA GLN A 95 1.39 -16.02 -10.06
C GLN A 95 1.72 -15.76 -11.54
N ALA A 96 2.94 -16.10 -12.01
CA ALA A 96 3.30 -15.93 -13.42
C ALA A 96 2.50 -16.87 -14.34
N LEU A 97 2.25 -18.12 -13.91
CA LEU A 97 1.32 -19.03 -14.61
C LEU A 97 -0.11 -18.47 -14.63
N LEU A 98 -0.55 -17.87 -13.52
CA LEU A 98 -1.86 -17.24 -13.44
C LEU A 98 -1.94 -16.03 -14.39
N ALA A 99 -0.89 -15.19 -14.44
CA ALA A 99 -0.79 -14.09 -15.38
C ALA A 99 -0.90 -14.54 -16.86
N GLN A 100 -0.17 -15.62 -17.20
CA GLN A 100 -0.22 -16.21 -18.54
C GLN A 100 -1.63 -16.73 -18.87
N ARG A 101 -2.29 -17.42 -17.91
CA ARG A 101 -3.68 -17.90 -18.05
C ARG A 101 -4.68 -16.76 -18.27
N MET A 102 -4.43 -15.61 -17.64
CA MET A 102 -5.24 -14.39 -17.81
C MET A 102 -4.93 -13.64 -19.12
N GLY A 103 -3.99 -14.13 -19.94
CA GLY A 103 -3.57 -13.47 -21.17
C GLY A 103 -2.77 -12.19 -20.98
N LYS A 104 -2.26 -11.94 -19.76
CA LYS A 104 -1.40 -10.78 -19.48
C LYS A 104 -0.01 -11.03 -20.08
N ARG A 105 0.53 -10.03 -20.75
CA ARG A 105 1.83 -10.11 -21.43
C ARG A 105 2.97 -9.51 -20.61
N ARG A 106 2.63 -8.59 -19.73
CA ARG A 106 3.55 -7.83 -18.90
C ARG A 106 3.31 -8.13 -17.41
N VAL A 107 4.39 -8.28 -16.68
CA VAL A 107 4.39 -8.42 -15.21
C VAL A 107 5.12 -7.25 -14.60
N VAL A 108 4.53 -6.63 -13.59
CA VAL A 108 5.18 -5.65 -12.73
C VAL A 108 5.30 -6.21 -11.32
N ALA A 109 6.44 -5.97 -10.66
CA ALA A 109 6.68 -6.39 -9.28
C ALA A 109 7.52 -5.37 -8.52
N GLU A 110 7.46 -5.45 -7.20
CA GLU A 110 8.33 -4.72 -6.28
C GLU A 110 9.42 -5.65 -5.73
N THR A 111 10.50 -5.07 -5.20
CA THR A 111 11.48 -5.83 -4.41
C THR A 111 12.27 -4.93 -3.46
N GLY A 112 12.63 -5.44 -2.26
CA GLY A 112 13.58 -4.83 -1.32
C GLY A 112 14.91 -5.56 -1.34
N ALA A 113 15.02 -6.73 -0.69
CA ALA A 113 16.23 -7.57 -0.70
C ALA A 113 16.60 -8.15 -2.08
N GLY A 114 15.81 -7.90 -3.11
CA GLY A 114 16.04 -8.42 -4.46
C GLY A 114 15.56 -9.85 -4.70
N GLN A 115 15.29 -10.65 -3.69
CA GLN A 115 14.92 -12.06 -3.85
C GLN A 115 13.58 -12.25 -4.56
N HIS A 116 12.60 -11.39 -4.26
CA HIS A 116 11.32 -11.43 -4.98
C HIS A 116 11.50 -11.02 -6.44
N GLY A 117 12.25 -9.96 -6.69
CA GLY A 117 12.56 -9.52 -8.05
C GLY A 117 13.28 -10.60 -8.87
N VAL A 118 14.28 -11.27 -8.29
CA VAL A 118 14.97 -12.40 -8.95
C VAL A 118 13.99 -13.53 -9.24
N ALA A 119 13.13 -13.92 -8.29
CA ALA A 119 12.15 -14.99 -8.50
C ALA A 119 11.13 -14.62 -9.59
N THR A 120 10.66 -13.37 -9.61
CA THR A 120 9.73 -12.85 -10.64
C THR A 120 10.41 -12.82 -12.01
N ALA A 121 11.63 -12.27 -12.10
CA ALA A 121 12.39 -12.28 -13.37
C ALA A 121 12.65 -13.70 -13.88
N THR A 122 12.94 -14.65 -12.99
CA THR A 122 13.13 -16.06 -13.31
C THR A 122 11.85 -16.68 -13.90
N ALA A 123 10.70 -16.46 -13.22
CA ALA A 123 9.42 -16.98 -13.68
C ALA A 123 8.99 -16.34 -15.02
N CYS A 124 9.17 -15.02 -15.16
CA CYS A 124 8.86 -14.32 -16.41
C CYS A 124 9.75 -14.78 -17.58
N ALA A 125 11.06 -14.95 -17.35
CA ALA A 125 11.98 -15.49 -18.36
C ALA A 125 11.57 -16.90 -18.81
N LEU A 126 11.20 -17.76 -17.86
CA LEU A 126 10.76 -19.13 -18.15
C LEU A 126 9.47 -19.16 -18.98
N LEU A 127 8.52 -18.26 -18.71
CA LEU A 127 7.18 -18.25 -19.30
C LEU A 127 7.03 -17.25 -20.47
N GLY A 128 8.10 -16.54 -20.85
CA GLY A 128 8.09 -15.59 -21.95
C GLY A 128 7.26 -14.33 -21.69
N LEU A 129 7.24 -13.84 -20.44
CA LEU A 129 6.53 -12.63 -20.03
C LEU A 129 7.50 -11.45 -19.94
N GLU A 130 7.05 -10.27 -20.35
CA GLU A 130 7.76 -9.01 -20.10
C GLU A 130 7.77 -8.70 -18.59
N CYS A 131 8.94 -8.29 -18.06
CA CYS A 131 9.11 -8.11 -16.61
C CYS A 131 9.69 -6.74 -16.28
N VAL A 132 8.97 -5.97 -15.44
CA VAL A 132 9.42 -4.71 -14.88
C VAL A 132 9.46 -4.84 -13.36
N ILE A 133 10.58 -4.47 -12.74
CA ILE A 133 10.79 -4.59 -11.29
C ILE A 133 11.15 -3.24 -10.72
N TYR A 134 10.34 -2.76 -9.76
CA TYR A 134 10.60 -1.56 -8.99
C TYR A 134 11.43 -1.90 -7.75
N MET A 135 12.48 -1.13 -7.50
CA MET A 135 13.37 -1.30 -6.35
C MET A 135 13.87 0.05 -5.88
N GLY A 136 13.82 0.30 -4.58
CA GLY A 136 14.41 1.51 -4.00
C GLY A 136 15.90 1.60 -4.29
N ASP A 137 16.40 2.79 -4.63
CA ASP A 137 17.82 2.97 -4.98
C ASP A 137 18.76 2.70 -3.80
N VAL A 138 18.29 2.91 -2.56
CA VAL A 138 19.00 2.51 -1.34
C VAL A 138 19.13 0.99 -1.26
N ASP A 139 18.07 0.26 -1.55
CA ASP A 139 18.08 -1.21 -1.58
C ASP A 139 18.88 -1.75 -2.77
N MET A 140 18.83 -1.08 -3.94
CA MET A 140 19.67 -1.43 -5.10
C MET A 140 21.16 -1.35 -4.75
N ALA A 141 21.58 -0.31 -4.00
CA ALA A 141 22.96 -0.18 -3.57
C ALA A 141 23.41 -1.29 -2.62
N ARG A 142 22.49 -1.76 -1.74
CA ARG A 142 22.77 -2.87 -0.80
C ARG A 142 22.80 -4.25 -1.46
N GLN A 143 22.09 -4.43 -2.59
CA GLN A 143 21.76 -5.73 -3.19
C GLN A 143 22.16 -5.82 -4.68
N GLN A 144 23.31 -5.23 -5.04
CA GLN A 144 23.82 -5.19 -6.42
C GLN A 144 23.85 -6.57 -7.11
N PRO A 145 24.24 -7.68 -6.45
CA PRO A 145 24.24 -9.00 -7.09
C PRO A 145 22.83 -9.44 -7.55
N ASN A 146 21.76 -9.08 -6.82
CA ASN A 146 20.40 -9.39 -7.23
C ASN A 146 19.93 -8.47 -8.35
N VAL A 147 20.31 -7.20 -8.35
CA VAL A 147 20.04 -6.28 -9.47
C VAL A 147 20.65 -6.82 -10.78
N LEU A 148 21.90 -7.29 -10.72
CA LEU A 148 22.55 -7.90 -11.89
C LEU A 148 21.80 -9.18 -12.35
N ARG A 149 21.41 -10.06 -11.42
CA ARG A 149 20.65 -11.29 -11.75
C ARG A 149 19.34 -10.96 -12.46
N MET A 150 18.56 -9.98 -11.96
CA MET A 150 17.30 -9.56 -12.58
C MET A 150 17.51 -9.08 -14.02
N ARG A 151 18.53 -8.25 -14.25
CA ARG A 151 18.88 -7.75 -15.59
C ARG A 151 19.34 -8.86 -16.53
N LEU A 152 20.15 -9.81 -16.05
CA LEU A 152 20.58 -10.98 -16.84
C LEU A 152 19.41 -11.90 -17.21
N LEU A 153 18.37 -11.95 -16.40
CA LEU A 153 17.12 -12.66 -16.67
C LEU A 153 16.16 -11.89 -17.60
N GLY A 154 16.58 -10.73 -18.10
CA GLY A 154 15.81 -9.93 -19.04
C GLY A 154 14.82 -8.96 -18.42
N ALA A 155 14.79 -8.81 -17.09
CA ALA A 155 13.91 -7.85 -16.45
C ALA A 155 14.45 -6.40 -16.52
N GLU A 156 13.56 -5.45 -16.76
CA GLU A 156 13.84 -4.03 -16.55
C GLU A 156 13.76 -3.70 -15.05
N VAL A 157 14.87 -3.22 -14.46
CA VAL A 157 14.91 -2.82 -13.06
C VAL A 157 14.86 -1.31 -12.96
N ARG A 158 13.76 -0.75 -12.44
CA ARG A 158 13.49 0.67 -12.29
C ARG A 158 13.81 1.14 -10.88
N PRO A 159 14.73 2.12 -10.72
CA PRO A 159 15.05 2.69 -9.42
C PRO A 159 13.90 3.57 -8.92
N VAL A 160 13.57 3.45 -7.62
CA VAL A 160 12.65 4.37 -6.92
C VAL A 160 13.49 5.31 -6.06
N THR A 161 13.42 6.61 -6.40
CA THR A 161 14.25 7.68 -5.81
C THR A 161 13.46 8.62 -4.91
N SER A 162 12.16 8.36 -4.72
CA SER A 162 11.25 9.13 -3.86
C SER A 162 11.00 8.41 -2.52
N GLY A 163 10.52 9.14 -1.53
CA GLY A 163 10.17 8.60 -0.22
C GLY A 163 11.39 8.09 0.55
N SER A 164 11.25 6.95 1.25
CA SER A 164 12.34 6.27 1.95
C SER A 164 13.33 5.60 1.01
N ARG A 165 12.97 5.45 -0.26
CA ARG A 165 13.76 4.79 -1.32
C ARG A 165 14.10 3.33 -1.02
N THR A 166 13.12 2.66 -0.36
CA THR A 166 13.18 1.26 0.07
C THR A 166 11.97 0.47 -0.43
N LEU A 167 11.77 -0.75 0.05
CA LEU A 167 10.68 -1.66 -0.34
C LEU A 167 9.30 -1.00 -0.32
N LYS A 168 8.99 -0.17 0.69
CA LYS A 168 7.67 0.47 0.82
C LYS A 168 7.35 1.33 -0.42
N ASP A 169 8.30 2.15 -0.85
CA ASP A 169 8.12 3.02 -2.00
C ASP A 169 8.16 2.24 -3.33
N ALA A 170 8.90 1.13 -3.38
CA ALA A 170 8.87 0.23 -4.51
C ALA A 170 7.49 -0.41 -4.71
N VAL A 171 6.78 -0.77 -3.63
CA VAL A 171 5.37 -1.24 -3.67
C VAL A 171 4.47 -0.13 -4.21
N ASN A 172 4.60 1.10 -3.71
CA ASN A 172 3.83 2.25 -4.16
C ASN A 172 3.98 2.46 -5.68
N GLU A 173 5.22 2.43 -6.20
CA GLU A 173 5.47 2.62 -7.64
C GLU A 173 4.97 1.45 -8.48
N ALA A 174 5.12 0.22 -8.02
CA ALA A 174 4.59 -0.96 -8.71
C ALA A 174 3.05 -0.91 -8.83
N ILE A 175 2.36 -0.50 -7.75
CA ILE A 175 0.90 -0.33 -7.78
C ILE A 175 0.51 0.82 -8.72
N ARG A 176 1.22 1.95 -8.72
CA ARG A 176 0.95 3.08 -9.64
C ARG A 176 1.17 2.70 -11.11
N ASP A 177 2.20 1.92 -11.41
CA ASP A 177 2.40 1.36 -12.76
C ASP A 177 1.23 0.45 -13.13
N TRP A 178 0.82 -0.44 -12.22
CA TRP A 178 -0.30 -1.35 -12.46
C TRP A 178 -1.62 -0.61 -12.68
N VAL A 179 -1.95 0.42 -11.87
CA VAL A 179 -3.12 1.29 -12.09
C VAL A 179 -3.12 1.90 -13.49
N THR A 180 -1.94 2.23 -14.01
CA THR A 180 -1.78 2.85 -15.34
C THR A 180 -1.95 1.85 -16.48
N HIS A 181 -1.53 0.59 -16.28
CA HIS A 181 -1.45 -0.45 -17.32
C HIS A 181 -2.32 -1.68 -17.00
N VAL A 182 -3.50 -1.49 -16.41
CA VAL A 182 -4.37 -2.57 -15.90
C VAL A 182 -4.80 -3.61 -16.94
N HIS A 183 -4.83 -3.24 -18.23
CA HIS A 183 -5.37 -4.10 -19.28
C HIS A 183 -4.43 -5.27 -19.63
N ASP A 184 -3.14 -5.02 -19.73
CA ASP A 184 -2.14 -5.97 -20.23
C ASP A 184 -1.15 -6.42 -19.16
N THR A 185 -1.18 -5.79 -18.00
CA THR A 185 -0.20 -5.96 -16.92
C THR A 185 -0.77 -6.73 -15.75
N TYR A 186 0.01 -7.66 -15.22
CA TYR A 186 -0.22 -8.38 -13.97
C TYR A 186 0.70 -7.82 -12.88
N TYR A 187 0.15 -7.44 -11.74
CA TYR A 187 0.95 -7.11 -10.56
C TYR A 187 1.28 -8.40 -9.80
N LEU A 188 2.54 -8.80 -9.80
CA LEU A 188 3.03 -10.00 -9.13
C LEU A 188 3.57 -9.63 -7.75
N ILE A 189 2.73 -9.77 -6.71
CA ILE A 189 3.07 -9.35 -5.35
C ILE A 189 4.00 -10.35 -4.64
N GLY A 190 4.96 -9.81 -3.89
CA GLY A 190 6.02 -10.59 -3.25
C GLY A 190 5.71 -11.19 -1.89
N SER A 191 4.62 -10.80 -1.24
CA SER A 191 4.30 -11.28 0.10
C SER A 191 2.80 -11.45 0.33
N ALA A 192 2.40 -12.04 1.48
CA ALA A 192 1.02 -12.34 1.84
C ALA A 192 0.27 -11.10 2.35
N LEU A 193 0.33 -10.01 1.59
CA LEU A 193 -0.25 -8.69 1.86
C LEU A 193 -0.92 -8.14 0.60
N GLY A 194 -1.39 -6.91 0.64
CA GLY A 194 -2.07 -6.29 -0.49
C GLY A 194 -3.59 -6.50 -0.46
N PRO A 195 -4.33 -5.95 -1.43
CA PRO A 195 -5.78 -6.08 -1.51
C PRO A 195 -6.19 -7.52 -1.77
N HIS A 196 -7.36 -7.93 -1.30
CA HIS A 196 -7.95 -9.21 -1.71
C HIS A 196 -8.01 -9.31 -3.25
N PRO A 197 -7.62 -10.44 -3.89
CA PRO A 197 -7.36 -11.77 -3.31
C PRO A 197 -5.88 -12.10 -3.02
N TYR A 198 -4.95 -11.16 -3.14
CA TYR A 198 -3.51 -11.42 -3.03
C TYR A 198 -3.07 -12.17 -1.76
N PRO A 199 -3.55 -11.86 -0.53
CA PRO A 199 -3.13 -12.63 0.64
C PRO A 199 -3.44 -14.11 0.53
N HIS A 200 -4.59 -14.47 -0.08
CA HIS A 200 -4.96 -15.87 -0.33
C HIS A 200 -4.11 -16.51 -1.41
N ILE A 201 -3.86 -15.82 -2.52
CA ILE A 201 -3.02 -16.29 -3.63
C ILE A 201 -1.63 -16.65 -3.13
N VAL A 202 -1.00 -15.74 -2.38
CA VAL A 202 0.35 -15.94 -1.87
C VAL A 202 0.38 -17.08 -0.84
N ARG A 203 -0.59 -17.14 0.08
CA ARG A 203 -0.70 -18.26 1.02
C ARG A 203 -0.79 -19.59 0.29
N GLU A 204 -1.65 -19.70 -0.71
CA GLU A 204 -1.86 -20.95 -1.44
C GLU A 204 -0.60 -21.44 -2.15
N PHE A 205 0.09 -20.55 -2.88
CA PHE A 205 1.32 -20.93 -3.57
C PHE A 205 2.52 -21.14 -2.63
N GLN A 206 2.49 -20.63 -1.40
CA GLN A 206 3.51 -20.91 -0.39
C GLN A 206 3.17 -22.09 0.52
N ALA A 207 1.93 -22.59 0.52
CA ALA A 207 1.47 -23.68 1.38
C ALA A 207 2.26 -24.98 1.17
N VAL A 208 2.87 -25.18 0.00
CA VAL A 208 3.76 -26.29 -0.30
C VAL A 208 4.90 -26.44 0.72
N ILE A 209 5.37 -25.34 1.32
CA ILE A 209 6.41 -25.36 2.39
C ILE A 209 5.93 -26.16 3.59
N GLY A 210 4.75 -25.82 4.09
CA GLY A 210 4.17 -26.46 5.27
C GLY A 210 3.72 -27.89 4.99
N GLN A 211 3.12 -28.14 3.83
CA GLN A 211 2.68 -29.48 3.42
C GLN A 211 3.85 -30.47 3.39
N GLU A 212 4.96 -30.08 2.75
CA GLU A 212 6.17 -30.89 2.72
C GLU A 212 6.81 -31.04 4.09
N ALA A 213 6.94 -29.93 4.85
CA ALA A 213 7.55 -29.93 6.16
C ALA A 213 6.80 -30.86 7.13
N ARG A 214 5.45 -30.84 7.10
CA ARG A 214 4.61 -31.71 7.91
C ARG A 214 4.84 -33.19 7.55
N ALA A 215 4.82 -33.54 6.29
CA ALA A 215 5.06 -34.92 5.85
C ALA A 215 6.47 -35.40 6.19
N GLN A 216 7.48 -34.55 5.99
CA GLN A 216 8.88 -34.87 6.26
C GLN A 216 9.17 -35.04 7.75
N ILE A 217 8.67 -34.16 8.61
CA ILE A 217 8.91 -34.25 10.05
C ILE A 217 8.23 -35.48 10.65
N GLN A 218 7.02 -35.81 10.19
CA GLN A 218 6.33 -37.05 10.58
C GLN A 218 7.09 -38.31 10.14
N ALA A 219 7.63 -38.30 8.91
CA ALA A 219 8.44 -39.43 8.42
C ALA A 219 9.74 -39.61 9.19
N VAL A 220 10.38 -38.52 9.62
CA VAL A 220 11.69 -38.57 10.32
C VAL A 220 11.55 -38.79 11.83
N CYS A 221 10.57 -38.11 12.45
CA CYS A 221 10.43 -38.08 13.93
C CYS A 221 9.22 -38.88 14.43
N GLY A 222 8.35 -39.39 13.55
CA GLY A 222 7.12 -40.13 13.93
C GLY A 222 6.03 -39.27 14.56
N ARG A 223 6.24 -37.96 14.71
CA ARG A 223 5.28 -37.01 15.30
C ARG A 223 5.43 -35.60 14.73
N LEU A 224 4.47 -34.74 15.04
CA LEU A 224 4.51 -33.32 14.73
C LEU A 224 5.57 -32.58 15.56
N PRO A 225 6.06 -31.42 15.10
CA PRO A 225 6.96 -30.58 15.90
C PRO A 225 6.21 -29.96 17.09
N ASP A 226 6.95 -29.67 18.15
CA ASP A 226 6.39 -28.92 19.30
C ASP A 226 6.30 -27.42 18.98
N VAL A 227 7.23 -26.92 18.14
CA VAL A 227 7.29 -25.51 17.76
C VAL A 227 7.66 -25.37 16.30
N CYS A 228 6.92 -24.53 15.55
CA CYS A 228 7.29 -24.04 14.24
C CYS A 228 7.70 -22.57 14.33
N ILE A 229 8.85 -22.21 13.75
CA ILE A 229 9.40 -20.84 13.78
C ILE A 229 9.68 -20.36 12.36
N ALA A 230 9.26 -19.12 12.05
CA ALA A 230 9.56 -18.47 10.79
C ALA A 230 9.71 -16.96 10.96
N CYS A 231 10.57 -16.31 10.16
CA CYS A 231 10.68 -14.86 10.15
C CYS A 231 9.46 -14.20 9.48
N VAL A 232 9.13 -12.98 9.93
CA VAL A 232 7.96 -12.25 9.45
C VAL A 232 8.32 -10.83 9.02
N GLY A 233 8.45 -10.63 7.69
CA GLY A 233 8.33 -9.32 7.04
C GLY A 233 6.87 -9.09 6.66
N GLY A 234 6.51 -9.19 5.37
CA GLY A 234 5.11 -9.31 4.98
C GLY A 234 4.48 -10.67 5.30
N GLY A 235 5.28 -11.68 5.66
CA GLY A 235 4.87 -12.95 6.27
C GLY A 235 4.62 -14.12 5.30
N SER A 236 5.04 -14.04 4.03
CA SER A 236 4.75 -15.11 3.05
C SER A 236 5.37 -16.46 3.39
N ASN A 237 6.64 -16.49 3.83
CA ASN A 237 7.29 -17.75 4.23
C ASN A 237 6.66 -18.34 5.49
N ALA A 238 6.29 -17.48 6.44
CA ALA A 238 5.69 -17.89 7.70
C ALA A 238 4.29 -18.48 7.49
N ILE A 239 3.43 -17.81 6.74
CA ILE A 239 2.09 -18.35 6.46
C ILE A 239 2.17 -19.62 5.60
N GLY A 240 3.16 -19.72 4.70
CA GLY A 240 3.42 -20.94 3.95
C GLY A 240 3.73 -22.15 4.85
N LEU A 241 4.58 -21.95 5.86
CA LEU A 241 4.85 -23.00 6.86
C LEU A 241 3.65 -23.23 7.77
N PHE A 242 3.11 -22.15 8.37
CA PHE A 242 2.10 -22.25 9.43
C PHE A 242 0.77 -22.82 8.94
N SER A 243 0.40 -22.60 7.67
CA SER A 243 -0.87 -23.06 7.11
C SER A 243 -1.13 -24.57 7.30
N ALA A 244 -0.07 -25.39 7.31
CA ALA A 244 -0.20 -26.82 7.52
C ALA A 244 -0.36 -27.23 9.01
N PHE A 245 -0.22 -26.28 9.95
CA PHE A 245 -0.24 -26.54 11.40
C PHE A 245 -1.26 -25.67 12.14
N LEU A 246 -2.05 -24.85 11.44
CA LEU A 246 -3.02 -23.94 12.08
C LEU A 246 -4.04 -24.66 12.96
N ASP A 247 -4.48 -25.85 12.55
CA ASP A 247 -5.49 -26.65 13.24
C ASP A 247 -4.88 -27.53 14.36
N ASP A 248 -3.57 -27.65 14.45
CA ASP A 248 -2.89 -28.46 15.46
C ASP A 248 -2.59 -27.61 16.71
N ALA A 249 -3.51 -27.59 17.66
CA ALA A 249 -3.38 -26.82 18.90
C ALA A 249 -2.12 -27.20 19.75
N SER A 250 -1.59 -28.42 19.60
CA SER A 250 -0.37 -28.87 20.25
C SER A 250 0.92 -28.30 19.65
N VAL A 251 0.87 -27.75 18.42
CA VAL A 251 2.02 -27.14 17.76
C VAL A 251 2.02 -25.63 18.01
N ARG A 252 3.04 -25.14 18.72
CA ARG A 252 3.25 -23.70 18.90
C ARG A 252 3.75 -23.07 17.60
N LEU A 253 3.18 -21.93 17.22
CA LEU A 253 3.60 -21.18 16.05
C LEU A 253 4.21 -19.85 16.49
N ILE A 254 5.44 -19.58 16.07
CA ILE A 254 6.18 -18.36 16.44
C ILE A 254 6.65 -17.63 15.19
N GLY A 255 6.14 -16.41 15.02
CA GLY A 255 6.61 -15.47 14.02
C GLY A 255 7.68 -14.55 14.59
N VAL A 256 8.81 -14.39 13.91
CA VAL A 256 9.91 -13.54 14.39
C VAL A 256 10.06 -12.33 13.49
N GLU A 257 9.84 -11.15 14.07
CA GLU A 257 9.94 -9.87 13.39
C GLU A 257 11.31 -9.22 13.62
N ALA A 258 11.67 -8.26 12.76
CA ALA A 258 12.92 -7.53 12.90
C ALA A 258 12.87 -6.52 14.05
N GLY A 259 13.59 -6.80 15.11
CA GLY A 259 13.77 -5.90 16.26
C GLY A 259 14.75 -4.76 16.00
N GLY A 260 15.46 -4.77 14.87
CA GLY A 260 16.38 -3.72 14.45
C GLY A 260 17.42 -3.40 15.54
N LEU A 261 17.54 -2.13 15.92
CA LEU A 261 18.40 -1.67 17.01
C LEU A 261 17.76 -1.80 18.42
N GLY A 262 16.66 -2.57 18.51
CA GLY A 262 15.83 -2.72 19.70
C GLY A 262 14.56 -1.87 19.64
N LEU A 263 13.43 -2.40 20.15
CA LEU A 263 12.11 -1.72 20.09
C LEU A 263 12.13 -0.32 20.71
N ALA A 264 12.83 -0.18 21.84
CA ALA A 264 12.95 1.12 22.54
C ALA A 264 13.66 2.20 21.72
N SER A 265 14.45 1.83 20.70
CA SER A 265 15.14 2.78 19.83
C SER A 265 14.22 3.46 18.82
N GLY A 266 13.02 2.90 18.56
CA GLY A 266 12.15 3.28 17.46
C GLY A 266 12.69 2.90 16.06
N GLN A 267 13.89 2.28 15.99
CA GLN A 267 14.49 1.81 14.74
C GLN A 267 14.35 0.29 14.65
N HIS A 268 13.19 -0.15 14.23
CA HIS A 268 12.82 -1.54 14.07
C HIS A 268 11.75 -1.70 12.98
N ALA A 269 11.41 -2.92 12.63
CA ALA A 269 10.31 -3.25 11.74
C ALA A 269 9.41 -4.34 12.35
N ALA A 270 9.22 -4.32 13.66
CA ALA A 270 8.26 -5.17 14.37
C ALA A 270 6.89 -4.51 14.42
N ARG A 271 5.82 -5.27 14.20
CA ARG A 271 4.41 -4.81 14.17
C ARG A 271 3.53 -5.53 15.18
N LEU A 272 3.70 -6.85 15.35
CA LEU A 272 2.84 -7.72 16.15
C LEU A 272 3.47 -8.14 17.48
N ALA A 273 4.79 -8.00 17.62
CA ALA A 273 5.47 -8.29 18.86
C ALA A 273 5.07 -7.29 19.96
N GLU A 274 5.03 -7.76 21.19
CA GLU A 274 4.71 -6.92 22.35
C GLU A 274 5.67 -5.71 22.43
N GLY A 275 5.10 -4.52 22.60
CA GLY A 275 5.87 -3.27 22.65
C GLY A 275 6.28 -2.69 21.30
N ALA A 276 5.89 -3.28 20.18
CA ALA A 276 6.23 -2.79 18.83
C ALA A 276 5.55 -1.45 18.47
N GLY A 277 4.41 -1.12 19.08
CA GLY A 277 3.74 0.17 18.91
C GLY A 277 2.94 0.33 17.62
N ALA A 278 2.83 -0.70 16.78
CA ALA A 278 1.99 -0.67 15.58
C ALA A 278 0.50 -0.67 15.93
N ARG A 279 -0.31 -0.12 15.03
CA ARG A 279 -1.77 -0.02 15.18
C ARG A 279 -2.46 -0.43 13.88
N PRO A 280 -3.74 -0.86 13.92
CA PRO A 280 -4.52 -1.07 12.72
C PRO A 280 -4.54 0.17 11.82
N GLY A 281 -4.32 -0.04 10.52
CA GLY A 281 -4.30 1.01 9.51
C GLY A 281 -4.32 0.45 8.10
N VAL A 282 -4.54 1.31 7.11
CA VAL A 282 -4.59 0.95 5.69
C VAL A 282 -3.29 1.31 5.01
N LEU A 283 -2.66 0.32 4.39
CA LEU A 283 -1.49 0.49 3.53
C LEU A 283 -1.53 -0.53 2.38
N HIS A 284 -1.14 -0.11 1.18
CA HIS A 284 -1.03 -0.98 -0.01
C HIS A 284 -2.28 -1.84 -0.26
N GLY A 285 -3.46 -1.25 -0.03
CA GLY A 285 -4.74 -1.85 -0.39
C GLY A 285 -5.36 -2.79 0.63
N ASN A 286 -4.83 -2.91 1.85
CA ASN A 286 -5.42 -3.74 2.89
C ASN A 286 -5.36 -3.09 4.29
N LEU A 287 -6.33 -3.43 5.13
CA LEU A 287 -6.33 -3.10 6.55
C LEU A 287 -5.50 -4.15 7.31
N THR A 288 -4.50 -3.70 8.07
CA THR A 288 -3.61 -4.57 8.85
C THR A 288 -2.93 -3.78 9.98
N TYR A 289 -2.01 -4.41 10.74
CA TYR A 289 -1.14 -3.70 11.67
C TYR A 289 -0.04 -2.94 10.93
N LEU A 290 0.13 -1.67 11.26
CA LEU A 290 0.99 -0.71 10.58
C LEU A 290 1.78 0.13 11.59
N LEU A 291 3.09 0.28 11.36
CA LEU A 291 3.90 1.29 12.04
C LEU A 291 3.56 2.66 11.47
N GLN A 292 2.91 3.47 12.27
CA GLN A 292 2.42 4.80 11.91
C GLN A 292 2.48 5.75 13.10
N ASP A 293 2.64 7.04 12.82
CA ASP A 293 2.58 8.07 13.84
C ASP A 293 1.13 8.38 14.28
N GLU A 294 0.98 9.33 15.20
CA GLU A 294 -0.35 9.72 15.74
C GLU A 294 -1.28 10.29 14.65
N ASP A 295 -0.71 10.86 13.58
CA ASP A 295 -1.44 11.44 12.45
C ASP A 295 -1.71 10.43 11.32
N GLY A 296 -1.35 9.16 11.51
CA GLY A 296 -1.54 8.10 10.51
C GLY A 296 -0.55 8.11 9.34
N GLN A 297 0.55 8.85 9.47
CA GLN A 297 1.62 8.79 8.49
C GLN A 297 2.48 7.56 8.74
N VAL A 298 2.87 6.88 7.66
CA VAL A 298 3.67 5.64 7.75
C VAL A 298 5.07 5.98 8.22
N LEU A 299 5.51 5.31 9.29
CA LEU A 299 6.85 5.49 9.84
C LEU A 299 7.91 4.79 9.00
N GLY A 300 9.11 5.36 8.99
CA GLY A 300 10.29 4.66 8.50
C GLY A 300 10.63 3.48 9.41
N THR A 301 11.13 2.41 8.80
CA THR A 301 11.54 1.18 9.49
C THR A 301 13.04 0.97 9.40
N HIS A 302 13.57 0.07 10.23
CA HIS A 302 14.96 -0.35 10.16
C HIS A 302 15.11 -1.84 10.43
N SER A 303 15.89 -2.49 9.59
CA SER A 303 16.42 -3.84 9.79
C SER A 303 17.70 -4.02 9.00
N ILE A 304 18.66 -4.75 9.54
CA ILE A 304 19.83 -5.23 8.80
C ILE A 304 19.41 -6.09 7.60
N SER A 305 18.25 -6.74 7.71
CA SER A 305 17.64 -7.54 6.66
C SER A 305 16.67 -6.70 5.83
N ALA A 306 17.03 -6.35 4.60
CA ALA A 306 16.15 -5.59 3.70
C ALA A 306 14.81 -6.29 3.39
N GLY A 307 14.74 -7.62 3.51
CA GLY A 307 13.49 -8.38 3.31
C GLY A 307 12.52 -8.33 4.49
N LEU A 308 12.97 -7.85 5.66
CA LEU A 308 12.12 -7.63 6.84
C LEU A 308 11.88 -6.14 7.12
N ASP A 309 12.53 -5.25 6.37
CA ASP A 309 12.42 -3.80 6.52
C ASP A 309 11.14 -3.27 5.84
N TYR A 310 10.01 -3.44 6.54
CA TYR A 310 8.69 -3.10 6.01
C TYR A 310 7.71 -2.75 7.14
N PRO A 311 6.93 -1.65 7.03
CA PRO A 311 6.13 -1.12 8.13
C PRO A 311 4.82 -1.85 8.40
N ALA A 312 4.36 -2.74 7.53
CA ALA A 312 3.12 -3.47 7.68
C ALA A 312 3.32 -4.99 7.69
N VAL A 313 2.25 -5.76 7.89
CA VAL A 313 2.26 -7.22 7.91
C VAL A 313 1.06 -7.77 7.14
N GLY A 314 1.09 -9.03 6.72
CA GLY A 314 -0.03 -9.68 6.08
C GLY A 314 -1.29 -9.70 6.97
N PRO A 315 -2.50 -9.44 6.43
CA PRO A 315 -3.73 -9.34 7.23
C PRO A 315 -4.09 -10.65 7.93
N GLN A 316 -3.70 -11.80 7.38
CA GLN A 316 -3.91 -13.08 8.06
C GLN A 316 -3.01 -13.21 9.30
N HIS A 317 -1.79 -12.68 9.28
CA HIS A 317 -0.93 -12.62 10.47
C HIS A 317 -1.51 -11.73 11.56
N ALA A 318 -2.06 -10.57 11.18
CA ALA A 318 -2.77 -9.70 12.10
C ALA A 318 -3.93 -10.43 12.81
N TRP A 319 -4.71 -11.16 12.06
CA TRP A 319 -5.82 -11.97 12.60
C TRP A 319 -5.35 -13.12 13.49
N LEU A 320 -4.31 -13.87 13.06
CA LEU A 320 -3.73 -14.96 13.86
C LEU A 320 -3.11 -14.47 15.17
N HIS A 321 -2.58 -13.26 15.18
CA HIS A 321 -2.10 -12.58 16.38
C HIS A 321 -3.24 -12.30 17.37
N GLU A 322 -4.33 -11.68 16.91
CA GLU A 322 -5.48 -11.37 17.77
C GLU A 322 -6.17 -12.62 18.33
N GLN A 323 -6.19 -13.70 17.55
CA GLN A 323 -6.71 -14.98 18.02
C GLN A 323 -5.76 -15.70 19.01
N GLY A 324 -4.55 -15.19 19.23
CA GLY A 324 -3.54 -15.87 20.05
C GLY A 324 -3.05 -17.19 19.44
N ARG A 325 -3.33 -17.45 18.14
CA ARG A 325 -2.89 -18.70 17.48
C ARG A 325 -1.41 -18.69 17.14
N VAL A 326 -0.86 -17.55 16.81
CA VAL A 326 0.55 -17.33 16.53
C VAL A 326 1.10 -16.30 17.53
N THR A 327 2.19 -16.64 18.18
CA THR A 327 2.95 -15.69 19.02
C THR A 327 3.98 -14.98 18.15
N TYR A 328 4.09 -13.66 18.30
CA TYR A 328 5.09 -12.89 17.59
C TYR A 328 6.15 -12.37 18.56
N THR A 329 7.42 -12.56 18.18
CA THR A 329 8.59 -12.13 18.93
C THR A 329 9.51 -11.31 18.03
N THR A 330 10.59 -10.78 18.59
CA THR A 330 11.60 -10.05 17.81
C THR A 330 12.97 -10.64 17.98
N ALA A 331 13.80 -10.48 16.97
CA ALA A 331 15.24 -10.59 17.06
C ALA A 331 15.87 -9.27 16.60
N THR A 332 16.87 -8.78 17.35
CA THR A 332 17.64 -7.60 16.96
C THR A 332 18.63 -7.93 15.83
N ASP A 333 19.16 -6.90 15.17
CA ASP A 333 20.20 -7.05 14.17
C ASP A 333 21.41 -7.82 14.71
N HIS A 334 21.78 -7.56 15.95
CA HIS A 334 22.89 -8.24 16.63
C HIS A 334 22.60 -9.73 16.84
N GLU A 335 21.42 -10.08 17.36
CA GLU A 335 21.01 -11.48 17.58
C GLU A 335 20.92 -12.24 16.24
N ALA A 336 20.41 -11.60 15.19
CA ALA A 336 20.36 -12.18 13.85
C ALA A 336 21.76 -12.46 13.30
N LEU A 337 22.72 -11.53 13.48
CA LEU A 337 24.13 -11.74 13.08
C LEU A 337 24.81 -12.85 13.86
N GLN A 338 24.55 -12.96 15.16
CA GLN A 338 25.06 -14.07 15.99
C GLN A 338 24.50 -15.42 15.51
N ALA A 339 23.20 -15.49 15.24
CA ALA A 339 22.55 -16.70 14.75
C ALA A 339 23.07 -17.09 13.34
N PHE A 340 23.29 -16.11 12.46
CA PHE A 340 23.91 -16.31 11.15
C PHE A 340 25.28 -16.97 11.30
N GLN A 341 26.17 -16.41 12.15
CA GLN A 341 27.52 -16.95 12.37
C GLN A 341 27.51 -18.34 13.03
N MET A 342 26.60 -18.56 13.98
CA MET A 342 26.49 -19.83 14.70
C MET A 342 26.09 -20.94 13.73
N LEU A 343 25.07 -20.76 12.90
CA LEU A 343 24.64 -21.74 11.90
C LEU A 343 25.76 -22.00 10.87
N ALA A 344 26.42 -20.93 10.39
CA ALA A 344 27.50 -21.06 9.43
C ALA A 344 28.68 -21.88 9.99
N ARG A 345 29.08 -21.66 11.24
CA ARG A 345 30.22 -22.36 11.87
C ARG A 345 29.90 -23.79 12.30
N LEU A 346 28.67 -24.02 12.74
CA LEU A 346 28.29 -25.34 13.27
C LEU A 346 27.77 -26.29 12.20
N GLU A 347 26.98 -25.75 11.23
CA GLU A 347 26.31 -26.61 10.21
C GLU A 347 26.83 -26.37 8.80
N GLY A 348 27.73 -25.40 8.57
CA GLY A 348 28.21 -25.06 7.23
C GLY A 348 27.11 -24.45 6.33
N ILE A 349 26.08 -23.84 6.93
CA ILE A 349 24.95 -23.24 6.23
C ILE A 349 24.97 -21.74 6.42
N LEU A 350 25.02 -20.97 5.33
CA LEU A 350 24.88 -19.51 5.34
C LEU A 350 23.41 -19.14 5.13
N PRO A 351 22.66 -18.80 6.19
CA PRO A 351 21.26 -18.42 6.05
C PRO A 351 21.13 -17.00 5.51
N ALA A 352 20.01 -16.66 4.84
CA ALA A 352 19.69 -15.26 4.63
C ALA A 352 19.51 -14.53 5.98
N LEU A 353 19.80 -13.22 6.03
CA LEU A 353 19.59 -12.40 7.23
C LEU A 353 18.13 -12.46 7.70
N GLU A 354 17.18 -12.58 6.78
CA GLU A 354 15.78 -12.82 7.11
C GLU A 354 15.62 -14.08 7.98
N SER A 355 16.14 -15.21 7.53
CA SER A 355 16.07 -16.50 8.24
C SER A 355 16.86 -16.52 9.53
N ALA A 356 17.93 -15.71 9.61
CA ALA A 356 18.74 -15.58 10.82
C ALA A 356 17.94 -15.04 12.02
N HIS A 357 16.92 -14.20 11.77
CA HIS A 357 15.99 -13.77 12.83
C HIS A 357 15.20 -14.96 13.41
N ALA A 358 14.67 -15.83 12.56
CA ALA A 358 13.98 -17.04 13.01
C ALA A 358 14.91 -18.00 13.77
N LEU A 359 16.17 -18.11 13.33
CA LEU A 359 17.20 -18.92 14.01
C LEU A 359 17.56 -18.32 15.37
N ALA A 360 17.63 -17.00 15.53
CA ALA A 360 17.90 -16.35 16.81
C ALA A 360 16.86 -16.77 17.87
N GLU A 361 15.58 -16.82 17.50
CA GLU A 361 14.52 -17.31 18.38
C GLU A 361 14.68 -18.82 18.69
N ALA A 362 15.00 -19.63 17.69
CA ALA A 362 15.24 -21.05 17.90
C ALA A 362 16.42 -21.31 18.88
N ILE A 363 17.51 -20.53 18.73
CA ILE A 363 18.68 -20.57 19.60
C ILE A 363 18.31 -20.16 21.03
N ARG A 364 17.49 -19.14 21.20
CA ARG A 364 17.00 -18.67 22.49
C ARG A 364 16.09 -19.69 23.19
N LEU A 365 15.23 -20.36 22.41
CA LEU A 365 14.21 -21.26 22.93
C LEU A 365 14.72 -22.68 23.20
N ALA A 366 15.62 -23.21 22.36
CA ALA A 366 16.04 -24.61 22.44
C ALA A 366 16.53 -25.05 23.80
N PRO A 367 17.37 -24.28 24.54
CA PRO A 367 17.86 -24.68 25.89
C PRO A 367 16.74 -24.74 26.93
N GLN A 368 15.59 -24.12 26.68
CA GLN A 368 14.46 -24.04 27.61
C GLN A 368 13.47 -25.19 27.45
N LEU A 369 13.63 -26.01 26.41
CA LEU A 369 12.76 -27.12 26.09
C LEU A 369 13.42 -28.47 26.40
N PRO A 370 12.62 -29.53 26.61
CA PRO A 370 13.14 -30.89 26.77
C PRO A 370 13.97 -31.34 25.55
N THR A 371 14.89 -32.28 25.78
CA THR A 371 15.82 -32.80 24.76
C THR A 371 15.15 -33.60 23.64
N ASP A 372 13.94 -34.06 23.86
CA ASP A 372 13.08 -34.71 22.85
C ASP A 372 12.11 -33.77 22.15
N ALA A 373 12.03 -32.51 22.59
CA ALA A 373 11.23 -31.50 21.90
C ALA A 373 11.82 -31.20 20.52
N ILE A 374 10.91 -30.88 19.57
CA ILE A 374 11.25 -30.63 18.16
C ILE A 374 10.92 -29.20 17.82
N ILE A 375 11.92 -28.42 17.41
CA ILE A 375 11.77 -27.10 16.81
C ILE A 375 11.96 -27.23 15.29
N LEU A 376 10.95 -26.80 14.52
CA LEU A 376 11.00 -26.73 13.06
C LEU A 376 11.16 -25.28 12.63
N VAL A 377 12.29 -24.93 12.03
CA VAL A 377 12.60 -23.58 11.53
C VAL A 377 12.49 -23.53 10.02
N ASN A 378 11.77 -22.55 9.47
CA ASN A 378 11.80 -22.29 8.04
C ASN A 378 13.03 -21.47 7.65
N LEU A 379 14.01 -22.11 7.03
CA LEU A 379 15.20 -21.46 6.48
C LEU A 379 14.84 -20.87 5.11
N SER A 380 14.24 -19.70 5.11
CA SER A 380 13.47 -19.12 3.99
C SER A 380 14.30 -18.69 2.78
N GLY A 381 15.64 -18.53 2.96
CA GLY A 381 16.56 -18.16 1.89
C GLY A 381 18.02 -18.30 2.27
N ARG A 382 18.90 -18.26 1.28
CA ARG A 382 20.37 -18.36 1.43
C ARG A 382 21.03 -16.98 1.59
N GLY A 383 22.15 -16.96 2.32
CA GLY A 383 22.85 -15.75 2.73
C GLY A 383 23.90 -15.21 1.76
N ASP A 384 24.11 -15.83 0.59
CA ASP A 384 25.13 -15.35 -0.37
C ASP A 384 24.91 -13.88 -0.79
N LYS A 385 23.66 -13.45 -0.82
CA LYS A 385 23.28 -12.06 -1.13
C LYS A 385 23.65 -11.07 -0.03
N ASP A 386 23.86 -11.54 1.20
CA ASP A 386 24.01 -10.72 2.42
C ASP A 386 25.45 -10.62 2.88
N LEU A 387 26.38 -11.34 2.25
CA LEU A 387 27.80 -11.44 2.71
C LEU A 387 28.46 -10.09 2.89
N GLU A 388 28.23 -9.15 1.97
CA GLU A 388 28.79 -7.79 2.08
C GLU A 388 28.17 -7.01 3.25
N SER A 389 26.86 -7.12 3.48
CA SER A 389 26.18 -6.48 4.62
C SER A 389 26.63 -7.08 5.92
N VAL A 390 26.79 -8.40 5.98
CA VAL A 390 27.30 -9.14 7.15
C VAL A 390 28.75 -8.73 7.44
N ALA A 391 29.63 -8.66 6.41
CA ALA A 391 31.01 -8.25 6.58
C ALA A 391 31.10 -6.85 7.17
N ARG A 392 30.41 -5.86 6.59
CA ARG A 392 30.37 -4.49 7.12
C ARG A 392 29.89 -4.42 8.57
N ALA A 393 28.82 -5.15 8.89
CA ALA A 393 28.27 -5.15 10.25
C ALA A 393 29.20 -5.79 11.28
N LEU A 394 30.03 -6.78 10.88
CA LEU A 394 31.02 -7.41 11.75
C LEU A 394 32.28 -6.56 11.94
N GLU A 395 32.62 -5.71 10.96
CA GLU A 395 33.79 -4.80 11.03
C GLU A 395 33.48 -3.54 11.84
N THR A 396 32.21 -3.14 11.97
CA THR A 396 31.82 -1.93 12.70
C THR A 396 31.57 -2.28 14.16
N PRO A 397 32.36 -1.76 15.14
CA PRO A 397 32.04 -1.91 16.55
C PRO A 397 30.68 -1.29 16.83
N ALA A 398 29.88 -1.93 17.69
CA ALA A 398 28.54 -1.43 18.08
C ALA A 398 28.68 -0.04 18.76
N HIS A 399 28.69 1.01 17.96
CA HIS A 399 28.46 2.37 18.46
C HIS A 399 26.95 2.55 18.61
N VAL A 400 26.48 2.54 19.84
CA VAL A 400 25.19 3.10 20.21
C VAL A 400 25.25 4.59 19.90
N SER A 401 24.81 4.98 18.71
CA SER A 401 24.62 6.39 18.37
C SER A 401 23.39 6.88 19.13
N ASN A 402 23.60 7.70 20.14
CA ASN A 402 22.58 8.53 20.74
C ASN A 402 22.14 9.58 19.69
N LEU A 403 21.25 9.20 18.80
CA LEU A 403 20.53 10.19 17.98
C LEU A 403 19.39 10.76 18.81
N PRO A 404 19.16 12.08 18.76
CA PRO A 404 18.11 12.71 19.54
C PRO A 404 16.76 12.18 19.08
N GLN A 405 15.94 11.74 20.04
CA GLN A 405 14.53 11.43 19.80
C GLN A 405 13.83 12.66 19.25
N PRO A 406 12.92 12.52 18.28
CA PRO A 406 12.05 13.62 17.91
C PRO A 406 11.26 14.02 19.15
N SER A 407 11.41 15.27 19.56
CA SER A 407 10.74 15.86 20.71
C SER A 407 9.23 15.66 20.58
N ARG A 408 8.59 15.05 21.59
CA ARG A 408 7.14 15.07 21.76
C ARG A 408 6.66 16.52 21.66
N ARG A 409 6.00 16.86 20.57
CA ARG A 409 5.33 18.14 20.44
C ARG A 409 4.17 18.17 21.43
N SER A 410 4.20 19.14 22.34
CA SER A 410 3.09 19.42 23.24
C SER A 410 1.84 19.75 22.43
N ARG A 411 0.74 19.07 22.71
CA ARG A 411 -0.59 19.43 22.18
C ARG A 411 -0.86 20.89 22.54
N LEU A 412 -1.11 21.72 21.54
CA LEU A 412 -1.69 23.02 21.73
C LEU A 412 -3.08 22.84 22.34
N SER A 413 -3.29 23.39 23.55
CA SER A 413 -4.59 23.40 24.17
C SER A 413 -5.57 24.23 23.33
N MET A 414 -6.64 23.59 22.88
CA MET A 414 -7.69 24.19 22.07
C MET A 414 -8.43 25.30 22.84
N PRO A 415 -8.60 26.48 22.26
CA PRO A 415 -9.51 27.51 22.86
C PRO A 415 -10.97 27.08 22.70
N SER A 416 -11.78 27.40 23.71
CA SER A 416 -13.22 27.21 23.70
C SER A 416 -13.89 28.00 22.57
N LEU A 417 -14.69 27.32 21.75
CA LEU A 417 -15.32 27.81 20.53
C LEU A 417 -16.53 28.71 20.83
N ALA A 418 -16.56 29.88 20.21
CA ALA A 418 -17.78 30.68 20.07
C ALA A 418 -18.81 30.00 19.14
N PRO A 419 -20.14 30.22 19.32
CA PRO A 419 -21.17 29.56 18.51
C PRO A 419 -21.05 29.94 17.03
N GLN A 420 -20.90 28.95 16.17
CA GLN A 420 -20.80 29.12 14.72
C GLN A 420 -22.17 29.27 14.07
N ARG A 421 -22.20 30.07 12.99
CA ARG A 421 -23.34 30.22 12.09
C ARG A 421 -23.68 28.85 11.45
N VAL A 422 -24.91 28.39 11.64
CA VAL A 422 -25.40 27.14 11.02
C VAL A 422 -25.39 27.31 9.49
N LEU A 423 -24.51 26.59 8.80
CA LEU A 423 -24.50 26.51 7.34
C LEU A 423 -25.55 25.48 6.88
N PRO A 424 -26.15 25.66 5.68
CA PRO A 424 -26.99 24.62 5.09
C PRO A 424 -26.22 23.33 4.86
N ALA A 425 -26.94 22.17 4.72
CA ALA A 425 -26.34 20.87 4.48
C ALA A 425 -25.31 20.91 3.31
N GLY A 426 -24.17 20.22 3.47
CA GLY A 426 -23.06 20.28 2.53
C GLY A 426 -23.45 19.88 1.11
N GLU A 427 -24.26 18.81 0.96
CA GLU A 427 -24.81 18.40 -0.36
C GLU A 427 -25.61 19.51 -1.03
N ALA A 428 -26.46 20.23 -0.28
CA ALA A 428 -27.27 21.32 -0.83
C ALA A 428 -26.42 22.52 -1.26
N ARG A 429 -25.24 22.75 -0.64
CA ARG A 429 -24.31 23.80 -1.08
C ARG A 429 -23.58 23.40 -2.34
N ILE A 430 -23.15 22.14 -2.47
CA ILE A 430 -22.55 21.59 -3.68
C ILE A 430 -23.53 21.68 -4.84
N THR A 431 -24.77 21.22 -4.67
CA THR A 431 -25.82 21.27 -5.71
C THR A 431 -26.04 22.70 -6.18
N ARG A 432 -26.18 23.67 -5.27
CA ARG A 432 -26.36 25.09 -5.63
C ARG A 432 -25.18 25.66 -6.42
N ALA A 433 -23.96 25.25 -6.15
CA ALA A 433 -22.79 25.72 -6.89
C ALA A 433 -22.83 25.21 -8.35
N PHE A 434 -23.17 23.95 -8.57
CA PHE A 434 -23.36 23.41 -9.92
C PHE A 434 -24.57 24.04 -10.64
N ASP A 435 -25.69 24.27 -9.97
CA ASP A 435 -26.87 24.92 -10.55
C ASP A 435 -26.58 26.38 -10.94
N ALA A 436 -25.82 27.10 -10.14
CA ALA A 436 -25.37 28.46 -10.46
C ALA A 436 -24.48 28.49 -11.72
N ALA A 437 -23.52 27.58 -11.83
CA ALA A 437 -22.67 27.46 -13.02
C ALA A 437 -23.50 27.07 -14.25
N ARG A 438 -24.44 26.13 -14.12
CA ARG A 438 -25.35 25.70 -15.18
C ARG A 438 -26.26 26.84 -15.63
N ALA A 439 -26.79 27.66 -14.73
CA ALA A 439 -27.60 28.83 -15.05
C ALA A 439 -26.82 29.88 -15.86
N LEU A 440 -25.50 29.91 -15.70
CA LEU A 440 -24.57 30.73 -16.48
C LEU A 440 -24.10 30.05 -17.78
N HIS A 441 -24.61 28.84 -18.08
CA HIS A 441 -24.26 28.04 -19.26
C HIS A 441 -22.76 27.75 -19.35
N ARG A 442 -22.12 27.39 -18.23
CA ARG A 442 -20.70 27.03 -18.17
C ARG A 442 -20.46 25.85 -17.21
N PRO A 443 -19.32 25.13 -17.30
CA PRO A 443 -18.93 24.17 -16.27
C PRO A 443 -18.53 24.88 -14.97
N ALA A 444 -18.72 24.23 -13.84
CA ALA A 444 -18.16 24.66 -12.59
C ALA A 444 -16.64 24.46 -12.59
N ILE A 445 -15.87 25.44 -12.08
CA ILE A 445 -14.40 25.36 -12.00
C ILE A 445 -14.00 25.02 -10.56
N ILE A 446 -13.32 23.89 -10.41
CA ILE A 446 -13.01 23.25 -9.13
C ILE A 446 -11.49 23.10 -8.98
N PRO A 447 -10.78 24.04 -8.36
CA PRO A 447 -9.36 23.90 -8.07
C PRO A 447 -9.14 22.92 -6.92
N TYR A 448 -8.16 22.01 -7.08
CA TYR A 448 -7.54 21.22 -6.01
C TYR A 448 -6.25 21.90 -5.56
N PHE A 449 -6.09 22.09 -4.24
CA PHE A 449 -4.84 22.59 -3.69
C PHE A 449 -4.49 21.89 -2.35
N PRO A 450 -3.24 21.41 -2.18
CA PRO A 450 -2.82 20.75 -0.96
C PRO A 450 -2.63 21.76 0.17
N LEU A 451 -3.27 21.52 1.30
CA LEU A 451 -3.07 22.28 2.53
C LEU A 451 -1.62 22.13 3.00
N GLY A 452 -1.01 23.23 3.41
CA GLY A 452 0.39 23.26 3.88
C GLY A 452 1.43 23.42 2.78
N TYR A 453 1.06 23.56 1.50
CA TYR A 453 2.00 23.79 0.41
C TYR A 453 1.89 25.21 -0.17
N PRO A 454 2.99 25.90 -0.47
CA PRO A 454 4.40 25.61 -0.13
C PRO A 454 4.72 25.86 1.35
N SER A 455 3.83 26.51 2.09
CA SER A 455 3.84 26.68 3.55
C SER A 455 2.42 26.71 4.10
N LEU A 456 2.25 26.53 5.41
CA LEU A 456 0.94 26.58 6.07
C LEU A 456 0.22 27.90 5.80
N GLY A 457 0.88 29.05 6.00
CA GLY A 457 0.29 30.36 5.74
C GLY A 457 0.02 30.61 4.26
N THR A 458 1.01 30.39 3.41
CA THR A 458 0.85 30.63 1.95
C THR A 458 -0.26 29.78 1.33
N SER A 459 -0.49 28.56 1.84
CA SER A 459 -1.58 27.72 1.30
C SER A 459 -2.97 28.30 1.60
N LEU A 460 -3.17 28.92 2.79
CA LEU A 460 -4.42 29.64 3.11
C LEU A 460 -4.62 30.82 2.16
N ASP A 461 -3.60 31.64 1.99
CA ASP A 461 -3.66 32.83 1.11
C ASP A 461 -3.93 32.44 -0.35
N VAL A 462 -3.33 31.34 -0.83
CA VAL A 462 -3.60 30.79 -2.18
C VAL A 462 -5.03 30.33 -2.31
N ILE A 463 -5.58 29.61 -1.33
CA ILE A 463 -6.96 29.13 -1.35
C ILE A 463 -7.96 30.30 -1.35
N GLU A 464 -7.70 31.34 -0.55
CA GLU A 464 -8.49 32.56 -0.56
C GLU A 464 -8.42 33.26 -1.92
N ALA A 465 -7.23 33.38 -2.51
CA ALA A 465 -7.04 33.95 -3.85
C ALA A 465 -7.80 33.15 -4.94
N LEU A 466 -7.85 31.82 -4.84
CA LEU A 466 -8.64 30.96 -5.73
C LEU A 466 -10.14 31.20 -5.56
N ALA A 467 -10.61 31.35 -4.32
CA ALA A 467 -12.02 31.68 -4.05
C ALA A 467 -12.41 33.02 -4.67
N GLN A 468 -11.56 34.05 -4.53
CA GLN A 468 -11.74 35.37 -5.12
C GLN A 468 -11.60 35.39 -6.66
N ALA A 469 -10.79 34.47 -7.22
CA ALA A 469 -10.60 34.36 -8.66
C ALA A 469 -11.77 33.68 -9.40
N GLY A 470 -12.78 33.19 -8.69
CA GLY A 470 -14.02 32.65 -9.26
C GLY A 470 -14.13 31.12 -9.23
N ALA A 471 -13.47 30.45 -8.29
CA ALA A 471 -13.73 29.04 -7.98
C ALA A 471 -15.22 28.84 -7.60
N ASP A 472 -15.86 27.81 -8.15
CA ASP A 472 -17.22 27.42 -7.77
C ASP A 472 -17.25 26.48 -6.55
N LEU A 473 -16.32 25.54 -6.50
CA LEU A 473 -16.02 24.65 -5.38
C LEU A 473 -14.51 24.63 -5.18
N ILE A 474 -14.03 24.16 -4.03
CA ILE A 474 -12.58 24.05 -3.74
C ILE A 474 -12.29 22.69 -3.11
N GLU A 475 -11.34 21.95 -3.68
CA GLU A 475 -10.81 20.71 -3.08
C GLU A 475 -9.57 21.01 -2.26
N LEU A 476 -9.63 20.70 -0.97
CA LEU A 476 -8.57 20.89 0.01
C LEU A 476 -7.85 19.57 0.25
N GLY A 477 -6.61 19.43 -0.23
CA GLY A 477 -5.83 18.21 -0.08
C GLY A 477 -5.25 18.06 1.32
N ILE A 478 -5.57 16.97 2.04
CA ILE A 478 -4.88 16.56 3.26
C ILE A 478 -3.78 15.57 2.85
N PRO A 479 -2.49 15.89 3.09
CA PRO A 479 -1.39 15.07 2.60
C PRO A 479 -1.29 13.73 3.34
N PHE A 480 -0.83 12.72 2.59
CA PHE A 480 -0.51 11.39 3.11
C PHE A 480 0.87 10.96 2.60
N SER A 481 1.62 10.20 3.43
CA SER A 481 2.98 9.76 3.12
C SER A 481 3.07 8.77 1.96
N ASP A 482 1.97 8.00 1.72
CA ASP A 482 1.97 6.87 0.78
C ASP A 482 0.76 6.89 -0.19
N PRO A 483 0.62 7.95 -1.02
CA PRO A 483 -0.52 8.12 -1.91
C PRO A 483 -0.43 7.20 -3.13
N LEU A 484 -1.44 6.36 -3.37
CA LEU A 484 -1.48 5.39 -4.48
C LEU A 484 -2.03 5.97 -5.79
N ALA A 485 -2.84 7.05 -5.72
CA ALA A 485 -3.50 7.65 -6.89
C ALA A 485 -2.82 8.95 -7.37
N ASP A 486 -1.88 9.50 -6.61
CA ASP A 486 -1.25 10.78 -6.91
C ASP A 486 0.03 10.63 -7.74
N GLY A 487 0.16 11.51 -8.74
CA GLY A 487 1.37 11.64 -9.53
C GLY A 487 2.46 12.49 -8.85
N PRO A 488 3.66 12.57 -9.46
CA PRO A 488 4.85 13.16 -8.84
C PRO A 488 4.65 14.60 -8.34
N THR A 489 3.88 15.43 -9.04
CA THR A 489 3.64 16.83 -8.65
C THR A 489 2.88 16.92 -7.31
N ILE A 490 1.82 16.13 -7.15
CA ILE A 490 1.04 16.14 -5.90
C ILE A 490 1.83 15.45 -4.79
N GLN A 491 2.53 14.36 -5.08
CA GLN A 491 3.39 13.70 -4.10
C GLN A 491 4.44 14.66 -3.51
N GLN A 492 5.13 15.42 -4.38
CA GLN A 492 6.14 16.39 -3.93
C GLN A 492 5.53 17.49 -3.06
N ALA A 493 4.38 18.03 -3.46
CA ALA A 493 3.67 19.04 -2.66
C ALA A 493 3.22 18.49 -1.30
N SER A 494 2.72 17.24 -1.27
CA SER A 494 2.32 16.56 -0.04
C SER A 494 3.50 16.31 0.90
N GLN A 495 4.66 15.91 0.39
CA GLN A 495 5.87 15.73 1.19
C GLN A 495 6.34 17.05 1.82
N ILE A 496 6.31 18.17 1.07
CA ILE A 496 6.63 19.50 1.58
C ILE A 496 5.66 19.89 2.70
N ALA A 497 4.37 19.65 2.52
CA ALA A 497 3.36 19.97 3.52
C ALA A 497 3.52 19.12 4.81
N LEU A 498 3.78 17.81 4.68
CA LEU A 498 4.06 16.92 5.81
C LEU A 498 5.31 17.36 6.58
N ALA A 499 6.38 17.75 5.88
CA ALA A 499 7.60 18.24 6.52
C ALA A 499 7.37 19.50 7.37
N GLN A 500 6.32 20.27 7.08
CA GLN A 500 5.91 21.44 7.85
C GLN A 500 4.92 21.13 8.97
N GLY A 501 4.61 19.86 9.20
CA GLY A 501 3.72 19.40 10.26
C GLY A 501 2.24 19.47 9.90
N MET A 502 1.92 19.38 8.60
CA MET A 502 0.52 19.26 8.17
C MET A 502 -0.08 17.94 8.64
N SER A 503 -1.29 18.00 9.19
CA SER A 503 -2.01 16.88 9.76
C SER A 503 -3.52 17.10 9.66
N VAL A 504 -4.33 16.09 9.98
CA VAL A 504 -5.80 16.22 9.98
C VAL A 504 -6.28 17.31 10.96
N PRO A 505 -5.80 17.39 12.23
CA PRO A 505 -6.15 18.50 13.12
C PRO A 505 -5.83 19.88 12.54
N THR A 506 -4.64 20.01 11.92
CA THR A 506 -4.22 21.26 11.27
C THR A 506 -5.14 21.62 10.10
N ALA A 507 -5.53 20.63 9.28
CA ALA A 507 -6.45 20.83 8.15
C ALA A 507 -7.82 21.35 8.60
N LEU A 508 -8.35 20.79 9.68
CA LEU A 508 -9.61 21.23 10.28
C LEU A 508 -9.54 22.68 10.77
N GLU A 509 -8.42 23.04 11.40
CA GLU A 509 -8.22 24.43 11.88
C GLU A 509 -8.04 25.42 10.73
N MET A 510 -7.25 25.07 9.73
CA MET A 510 -7.08 25.89 8.52
C MET A 510 -8.40 26.11 7.79
N THR A 511 -9.27 25.09 7.73
CA THR A 511 -10.61 25.22 7.15
C THR A 511 -11.47 26.22 7.94
N ARG A 512 -11.44 26.20 9.26
CA ARG A 512 -12.16 27.20 10.09
C ARG A 512 -11.66 28.60 9.81
N GLN A 513 -10.35 28.80 9.68
CA GLN A 513 -9.74 30.09 9.33
C GLN A 513 -10.21 30.57 7.95
N LEU A 514 -10.22 29.71 6.92
CA LEU A 514 -10.77 30.06 5.60
C LEU A 514 -12.24 30.50 5.69
N ARG A 515 -13.05 29.80 6.47
CA ARG A 515 -14.46 30.21 6.69
C ARG A 515 -14.58 31.55 7.40
N GLN A 516 -13.73 31.84 8.39
CA GLN A 516 -13.68 33.14 9.08
C GLN A 516 -13.20 34.26 8.16
N GLN A 517 -12.27 34.00 7.24
CA GLN A 517 -11.80 34.92 6.21
C GLN A 517 -12.84 35.18 5.11
N GLY A 518 -13.96 34.45 5.12
CA GLY A 518 -15.10 34.74 4.22
C GLY A 518 -15.18 33.84 3.00
N VAL A 519 -14.41 32.75 2.93
CA VAL A 519 -14.56 31.76 1.84
C VAL A 519 -15.92 31.08 1.94
N GLN A 520 -16.80 31.36 0.98
CA GLN A 520 -18.19 30.89 0.94
C GLN A 520 -18.38 29.66 0.02
N GLN A 521 -17.46 29.39 -0.85
CA GLN A 521 -17.52 28.25 -1.80
C GLN A 521 -17.66 26.93 -1.03
N PRO A 522 -18.37 25.91 -1.56
CA PRO A 522 -18.29 24.55 -1.02
C PRO A 522 -16.84 24.07 -1.00
N CYS A 523 -16.40 23.54 0.14
CA CYS A 523 -15.07 22.99 0.35
C CYS A 523 -15.15 21.48 0.57
N LEU A 524 -14.32 20.73 -0.13
CA LEU A 524 -14.25 19.30 -0.04
C LEU A 524 -12.87 18.89 0.49
N PHE A 525 -12.80 17.99 1.47
CA PHE A 525 -11.52 17.37 1.78
C PHE A 525 -11.22 16.22 0.83
N MET A 526 -10.03 16.22 0.26
CA MET A 526 -9.46 15.07 -0.44
C MET A 526 -8.33 14.47 0.41
N SER A 527 -8.49 13.23 0.86
CA SER A 527 -7.53 12.52 1.71
C SER A 527 -7.58 11.02 1.46
N TYR A 528 -6.48 10.34 1.75
CA TYR A 528 -6.47 8.88 1.86
C TYR A 528 -7.09 8.43 3.19
N LEU A 529 -7.53 7.18 3.24
CA LEU A 529 -8.31 6.69 4.38
C LEU A 529 -7.48 6.60 5.67
N ASN A 530 -6.19 6.25 5.59
CA ASN A 530 -5.39 5.98 6.78
C ASN A 530 -5.26 7.18 7.75
N PRO A 531 -4.94 8.42 7.32
CA PRO A 531 -4.95 9.58 8.23
C PRO A 531 -6.29 9.81 8.92
N LEU A 532 -7.41 9.53 8.22
CA LEU A 532 -8.77 9.69 8.77
C LEU A 532 -9.08 8.62 9.83
N LEU A 533 -8.62 7.39 9.61
CA LEU A 533 -8.72 6.30 10.60
C LEU A 533 -7.87 6.61 11.84
N ALA A 534 -6.68 7.15 11.68
CA ALA A 534 -5.80 7.51 12.79
C ALA A 534 -6.40 8.62 13.68
N TYR A 535 -7.06 9.61 13.08
CA TYR A 535 -7.82 10.64 13.82
C TYR A 535 -9.04 10.05 14.54
N GLY A 536 -9.59 8.97 14.03
CA GLY A 536 -10.87 8.38 14.42
C GLY A 536 -11.98 8.85 13.48
N LEU A 537 -12.49 7.93 12.67
CA LEU A 537 -13.36 8.23 11.53
C LEU A 537 -14.63 9.01 11.91
N GLU A 538 -15.32 8.61 12.99
CA GLU A 538 -16.52 9.30 13.48
C GLU A 538 -16.19 10.72 14.00
N ALA A 539 -15.09 10.83 14.73
CA ALA A 539 -14.61 12.14 15.22
C ALA A 539 -14.23 13.05 14.05
N PHE A 540 -13.52 12.52 13.05
CA PHE A 540 -13.13 13.27 11.87
C PHE A 540 -14.34 13.81 11.10
N ILE A 541 -15.32 12.96 10.78
CA ILE A 541 -16.50 13.34 10.00
C ILE A 541 -17.32 14.41 10.74
N ARG A 542 -17.54 14.24 12.05
CA ARG A 542 -18.19 15.24 12.90
C ARG A 542 -17.44 16.58 12.89
N ASP A 543 -16.12 16.53 13.07
CA ASP A 543 -15.29 17.74 13.20
C ASP A 543 -15.05 18.42 11.84
N ALA A 544 -15.04 17.68 10.73
CA ALA A 544 -15.02 18.21 9.38
C ALA A 544 -16.31 18.99 9.03
N SER A 545 -17.48 18.41 9.34
CA SER A 545 -18.77 19.11 9.21
C SER A 545 -18.78 20.40 10.03
N ARG A 546 -18.33 20.36 11.29
CA ARG A 546 -18.23 21.55 12.16
C ARG A 546 -17.20 22.58 11.68
N ALA A 547 -16.14 22.16 11.01
CA ALA A 547 -15.17 23.07 10.41
C ALA A 547 -15.70 23.76 9.15
N GLY A 548 -16.84 23.31 8.62
CA GLY A 548 -17.48 23.88 7.45
C GLY A 548 -17.08 23.19 6.15
N ILE A 549 -16.66 21.94 6.19
CA ILE A 549 -16.49 21.06 5.01
C ILE A 549 -17.86 20.59 4.54
N ASP A 550 -18.01 20.46 3.24
CA ASP A 550 -19.24 20.12 2.55
C ASP A 550 -19.25 18.68 2.02
N GLY A 551 -18.09 18.09 1.83
CA GLY A 551 -17.97 16.70 1.36
C GLY A 551 -16.55 16.16 1.43
N LEU A 552 -16.42 14.86 1.16
CA LEU A 552 -15.18 14.09 1.20
C LEU A 552 -14.93 13.38 -0.12
N ILE A 553 -13.66 13.33 -0.54
CA ILE A 553 -13.13 12.53 -1.63
C ILE A 553 -12.04 11.64 -1.04
N ILE A 554 -12.20 10.30 -1.10
CA ILE A 554 -11.27 9.32 -0.53
C ILE A 554 -10.87 8.34 -1.64
N PRO A 555 -9.72 8.54 -2.29
CA PRO A 555 -9.36 7.78 -3.51
C PRO A 555 -9.18 6.27 -3.31
N ASP A 556 -8.79 5.83 -2.12
CA ASP A 556 -8.57 4.43 -1.75
C ASP A 556 -9.77 3.79 -1.03
N LEU A 557 -10.97 4.37 -1.19
CA LEU A 557 -12.21 3.90 -0.59
C LEU A 557 -13.22 3.47 -1.67
N PRO A 558 -13.16 2.23 -2.16
CA PRO A 558 -14.12 1.72 -3.15
C PRO A 558 -15.50 1.46 -2.52
N LEU A 559 -16.49 1.20 -3.38
CA LEU A 559 -17.90 1.07 -2.99
C LEU A 559 -18.12 0.11 -1.81
N GLU A 560 -17.48 -1.07 -1.84
CA GLU A 560 -17.65 -2.12 -0.83
C GLU A 560 -17.14 -1.70 0.55
N GLU A 561 -16.05 -0.95 0.59
CA GLU A 561 -15.42 -0.47 1.82
C GLU A 561 -16.04 0.85 2.31
N SER A 562 -16.82 1.54 1.46
CA SER A 562 -17.35 2.88 1.75
C SER A 562 -18.56 2.90 2.69
N ILE A 563 -19.23 1.77 2.92
CA ILE A 563 -20.51 1.73 3.65
C ILE A 563 -20.43 2.38 5.04
N PRO A 564 -19.43 2.12 5.90
CA PRO A 564 -19.34 2.77 7.21
C PRO A 564 -19.14 4.28 7.11
N VAL A 565 -18.26 4.72 6.19
CA VAL A 565 -17.96 6.15 5.97
C VAL A 565 -19.19 6.88 5.45
N ARG A 566 -19.90 6.29 4.50
CA ARG A 566 -21.12 6.86 3.91
C ARG A 566 -22.22 7.12 4.95
N ARG A 567 -22.45 6.14 5.84
CA ARG A 567 -23.44 6.30 6.93
C ARG A 567 -23.08 7.45 7.86
N LEU A 568 -21.81 7.59 8.19
CA LEU A 568 -21.34 8.71 9.02
C LEU A 568 -21.45 10.05 8.29
N CYS A 569 -21.09 10.12 7.01
CA CYS A 569 -21.23 11.32 6.19
C CYS A 569 -22.70 11.77 6.12
N GLN A 570 -23.63 10.84 5.85
CA GLN A 570 -25.06 11.12 5.84
C GLN A 570 -25.59 11.65 7.20
N ALA A 571 -25.10 11.10 8.31
CA ALA A 571 -25.49 11.54 9.65
C ALA A 571 -24.99 12.96 10.01
N HIS A 572 -24.00 13.46 9.26
CA HIS A 572 -23.38 14.78 9.49
C HIS A 572 -23.49 15.75 8.31
N ASP A 573 -24.43 15.49 7.37
CA ASP A 573 -24.71 16.33 6.20
C ASP A 573 -23.49 16.57 5.29
N LEU A 574 -22.56 15.61 5.19
CA LEU A 574 -21.44 15.63 4.27
C LEU A 574 -21.73 14.77 3.03
N ALA A 575 -21.38 15.27 1.85
CA ALA A 575 -21.36 14.45 0.65
C ALA A 575 -20.12 13.53 0.62
N LEU A 576 -20.29 12.26 0.24
CA LEU A 576 -19.18 11.38 -0.10
C LEU A 576 -19.12 11.24 -1.61
N ILE A 577 -18.10 11.82 -2.23
CA ILE A 577 -17.97 11.94 -3.67
C ILE A 577 -17.25 10.71 -4.23
N PRO A 578 -17.91 9.86 -5.04
CA PRO A 578 -17.26 8.70 -5.62
C PRO A 578 -16.42 9.05 -6.85
N LEU A 579 -15.29 8.34 -7.03
CA LEU A 579 -14.46 8.40 -8.22
C LEU A 579 -14.91 7.34 -9.23
N ILE A 580 -15.11 7.76 -10.49
CA ILE A 580 -15.54 6.88 -11.59
C ILE A 580 -14.46 6.88 -12.67
N PRO A 581 -13.61 5.86 -12.76
CA PRO A 581 -12.64 5.71 -13.83
C PRO A 581 -13.27 5.10 -15.09
N PRO A 582 -12.64 5.29 -16.29
CA PRO A 582 -13.24 4.89 -17.58
C PRO A 582 -13.30 3.38 -17.83
N ASN A 583 -12.55 2.58 -17.08
CA ASN A 583 -12.49 1.12 -17.20
C ASN A 583 -13.61 0.36 -16.46
N LEU A 584 -14.53 1.08 -15.81
CA LEU A 584 -15.67 0.44 -15.14
C LEU A 584 -16.76 0.02 -16.13
N SER A 585 -17.40 -1.13 -15.84
CA SER A 585 -18.61 -1.56 -16.52
C SER A 585 -19.79 -0.67 -16.18
N MET A 586 -20.78 -0.58 -17.08
CA MET A 586 -22.02 0.17 -16.83
C MET A 586 -22.78 -0.32 -15.59
N GLY A 587 -22.75 -1.64 -15.33
CA GLY A 587 -23.36 -2.21 -14.13
C GLY A 587 -22.66 -1.74 -12.84
N ARG A 588 -21.33 -1.66 -12.84
CA ARG A 588 -20.56 -1.13 -11.71
C ARG A 588 -20.83 0.34 -11.48
N ILE A 589 -20.85 1.15 -12.54
CA ILE A 589 -21.18 2.58 -12.44
C ILE A 589 -22.59 2.75 -11.86
N ALA A 590 -23.59 1.98 -12.32
CA ALA A 590 -24.94 2.04 -11.78
C ALA A 590 -25.02 1.72 -10.28
N GLN A 591 -24.23 0.75 -9.81
CA GLN A 591 -24.14 0.43 -8.37
C GLN A 591 -23.55 1.61 -7.57
N ILE A 592 -22.46 2.22 -8.05
CA ILE A 592 -21.83 3.37 -7.38
C ILE A 592 -22.79 4.56 -7.33
N VAL A 593 -23.46 4.84 -8.43
CA VAL A 593 -24.38 5.99 -8.58
C VAL A 593 -25.61 5.87 -7.66
N GLN A 594 -26.06 4.64 -7.36
CA GLN A 594 -27.27 4.40 -6.56
C GLN A 594 -27.24 5.11 -5.21
N ASP A 595 -26.06 5.20 -4.60
CA ASP A 595 -25.87 5.79 -3.28
C ASP A 595 -24.98 7.05 -3.32
N ALA A 596 -24.65 7.57 -4.50
CA ALA A 596 -23.79 8.73 -4.66
C ALA A 596 -24.53 10.03 -4.28
N THR A 597 -23.80 10.98 -3.71
CA THR A 597 -24.27 12.31 -3.31
C THR A 597 -23.38 13.40 -3.89
N GLY A 598 -23.89 14.62 -3.98
CA GLY A 598 -23.15 15.78 -4.48
C GLY A 598 -22.91 15.73 -5.98
N PHE A 599 -21.85 15.09 -6.44
CA PHE A 599 -21.51 14.92 -7.85
C PHE A 599 -20.69 13.63 -8.09
N LEU A 600 -20.48 13.27 -9.35
CA LEU A 600 -19.55 12.18 -9.68
C LEU A 600 -18.22 12.77 -10.15
N TYR A 601 -17.12 12.33 -9.50
CA TYR A 601 -15.78 12.67 -9.93
C TYR A 601 -15.34 11.71 -11.03
N LEU A 602 -15.34 12.17 -12.28
CA LEU A 602 -14.94 11.35 -13.42
C LEU A 602 -13.43 11.48 -13.66
N VAL A 603 -12.74 10.36 -13.54
CA VAL A 603 -11.32 10.29 -13.84
C VAL A 603 -11.15 10.17 -15.36
N SER A 604 -10.47 11.14 -15.99
CA SER A 604 -10.37 11.21 -17.45
C SER A 604 -9.56 10.05 -18.07
N VAL A 605 -8.67 9.41 -17.28
CA VAL A 605 -7.77 8.34 -17.73
C VAL A 605 -7.58 7.30 -16.63
N THR A 606 -7.20 6.07 -17.00
CA THR A 606 -6.59 5.11 -16.07
C THR A 606 -5.17 5.58 -15.74
N GLY A 607 -4.80 5.60 -14.46
CA GLY A 607 -3.47 6.03 -14.01
C GLY A 607 -3.50 7.04 -12.88
N VAL A 608 -2.33 7.63 -12.60
CA VAL A 608 -2.16 8.64 -11.56
C VAL A 608 -2.38 10.06 -12.09
N THR A 609 -2.55 11.02 -11.16
CA THR A 609 -2.71 12.44 -11.49
C THR A 609 -1.49 13.00 -12.24
N GLY A 610 -1.71 13.94 -13.15
CA GLY A 610 -0.63 14.58 -13.91
C GLY A 610 -1.18 15.49 -15.00
N VAL A 611 -0.36 16.43 -15.49
CA VAL A 611 -0.75 17.32 -16.62
C VAL A 611 -0.61 16.56 -17.94
N ARG A 612 -1.57 16.76 -18.85
CA ARG A 612 -1.61 16.17 -20.19
C ARG A 612 -1.86 17.24 -21.25
N ASP A 613 -1.24 17.08 -22.41
CA ASP A 613 -1.35 18.05 -23.49
C ASP A 613 -2.69 17.93 -24.27
N SER A 614 -3.34 16.77 -24.18
CA SER A 614 -4.63 16.53 -24.86
C SER A 614 -5.56 15.66 -24.03
N LEU A 615 -6.86 15.84 -24.25
CA LEU A 615 -7.90 14.99 -23.68
C LEU A 615 -7.91 13.61 -24.37
N PRO A 616 -8.20 12.51 -23.66
CA PRO A 616 -8.36 11.20 -24.28
C PRO A 616 -9.46 11.18 -25.33
N PRO A 617 -9.27 10.52 -26.48
CA PRO A 617 -10.24 10.50 -27.56
C PRO A 617 -11.59 9.89 -27.14
N ASP A 618 -11.57 8.92 -26.23
CA ASP A 618 -12.77 8.22 -25.76
C ASP A 618 -13.50 8.91 -24.59
N LEU A 619 -12.96 10.04 -24.08
CA LEU A 619 -13.54 10.74 -22.93
C LEU A 619 -14.98 11.17 -23.18
N GLY A 620 -15.28 11.74 -24.35
CA GLY A 620 -16.62 12.17 -24.69
C GLY A 620 -17.65 11.02 -24.74
N SER A 621 -17.24 9.85 -25.20
CA SER A 621 -18.09 8.65 -25.20
C SER A 621 -18.33 8.13 -23.78
N PHE A 622 -17.32 8.18 -22.93
CA PHE A 622 -17.42 7.82 -21.51
C PHE A 622 -18.39 8.75 -20.77
N LEU A 623 -18.25 10.07 -20.92
CA LEU A 623 -19.13 11.05 -20.29
C LEU A 623 -20.60 10.84 -20.68
N ARG A 624 -20.89 10.63 -21.99
CA ARG A 624 -22.25 10.35 -22.48
C ARG A 624 -22.82 9.06 -21.87
N ARG A 625 -22.01 8.00 -21.73
CA ARG A 625 -22.46 6.75 -21.11
C ARG A 625 -22.84 6.95 -19.64
N VAL A 626 -22.01 7.66 -18.86
CA VAL A 626 -22.30 7.93 -17.45
C VAL A 626 -23.54 8.80 -17.31
N ARG A 627 -23.72 9.82 -18.17
CA ARG A 627 -24.89 10.70 -18.17
C ARG A 627 -26.22 9.95 -18.38
N GLN A 628 -26.20 8.84 -19.09
CA GLN A 628 -27.42 8.01 -19.28
C GLN A 628 -27.91 7.32 -18.00
N ILE A 629 -27.03 7.17 -16.99
CA ILE A 629 -27.34 6.46 -15.75
C ILE A 629 -27.79 7.43 -14.66
N THR A 630 -27.32 8.70 -14.66
CA THR A 630 -27.49 9.58 -13.53
C THR A 630 -27.80 11.03 -13.93
N PRO A 631 -28.68 11.72 -13.17
CA PRO A 631 -28.85 13.16 -13.27
C PRO A 631 -27.82 13.96 -12.45
N LEU A 632 -27.00 13.32 -11.60
CA LEU A 632 -25.99 13.99 -10.79
C LEU A 632 -25.01 14.79 -11.66
N PRO A 633 -24.46 15.90 -11.16
CA PRO A 633 -23.41 16.61 -11.87
C PRO A 633 -22.20 15.72 -12.15
N LEU A 634 -21.59 15.87 -13.31
CA LEU A 634 -20.39 15.18 -13.74
C LEU A 634 -19.22 16.16 -13.73
N ALA A 635 -18.25 15.99 -12.82
CA ALA A 635 -17.03 16.78 -12.80
C ALA A 635 -15.84 15.95 -13.28
N VAL A 636 -15.09 16.46 -14.26
CA VAL A 636 -13.96 15.75 -14.88
C VAL A 636 -12.65 16.25 -14.29
N GLY A 637 -11.84 15.33 -13.78
CA GLY A 637 -10.51 15.61 -13.27
C GLY A 637 -9.43 14.77 -13.97
N PHE A 638 -8.16 14.92 -13.50
CA PHE A 638 -6.96 14.24 -14.01
C PHE A 638 -6.51 14.72 -15.42
N GLY A 639 -5.52 15.61 -15.43
CA GLY A 639 -4.84 16.04 -16.64
C GLY A 639 -5.34 17.34 -17.24
N ILE A 640 -6.36 17.97 -16.69
CA ILE A 640 -6.86 19.26 -17.17
C ILE A 640 -5.87 20.36 -16.78
N ALA A 641 -5.44 21.15 -17.76
CA ALA A 641 -4.36 22.12 -17.58
C ALA A 641 -4.58 23.44 -18.36
N SER A 642 -5.47 23.48 -19.34
CA SER A 642 -5.58 24.64 -20.24
C SER A 642 -7.01 25.11 -20.46
N PRO A 643 -7.17 26.39 -20.84
CA PRO A 643 -8.46 26.97 -21.26
C PRO A 643 -9.17 26.18 -22.38
N GLU A 644 -8.43 25.70 -23.37
CA GLU A 644 -8.97 24.95 -24.51
C GLU A 644 -9.56 23.61 -24.06
N GLN A 645 -8.95 22.94 -23.07
CA GLN A 645 -9.49 21.71 -22.51
C GLN A 645 -10.80 21.95 -21.75
N VAL A 646 -10.92 23.08 -21.03
CA VAL A 646 -12.16 23.48 -20.35
C VAL A 646 -13.27 23.69 -21.37
N GLN A 647 -13.00 24.40 -22.47
CA GLN A 647 -13.93 24.63 -23.55
C GLN A 647 -14.39 23.34 -24.25
N ALA A 648 -13.42 22.40 -24.47
CA ALA A 648 -13.71 21.13 -25.14
C ALA A 648 -14.59 20.18 -24.27
N LEU A 649 -14.58 20.34 -22.95
CA LEU A 649 -15.40 19.54 -22.05
C LEU A 649 -16.85 19.98 -21.93
N TYR A 650 -17.16 21.24 -22.25
CA TYR A 650 -18.53 21.73 -22.29
C TYR A 650 -19.19 21.40 -23.66
N PRO A 651 -20.43 20.90 -23.73
CA PRO A 651 -21.42 20.72 -22.65
C PRO A 651 -21.42 19.29 -22.05
N LEU A 652 -20.39 18.50 -22.25
CA LEU A 652 -20.35 17.10 -21.83
C LEU A 652 -20.19 16.91 -20.29
N ALA A 653 -19.51 17.85 -19.64
CA ALA A 653 -19.27 17.85 -18.20
C ALA A 653 -19.92 19.08 -17.54
N ASP A 654 -20.44 18.89 -16.31
CA ASP A 654 -20.98 19.97 -15.47
C ASP A 654 -19.90 20.70 -14.68
N GLY A 655 -18.72 20.10 -14.53
CA GLY A 655 -17.59 20.70 -13.82
C GLY A 655 -16.24 20.20 -14.31
N VAL A 656 -15.20 20.98 -14.02
CA VAL A 656 -13.81 20.72 -14.39
C VAL A 656 -12.93 20.89 -13.16
N ILE A 657 -12.13 19.84 -12.83
CA ILE A 657 -11.24 19.80 -11.68
C ILE A 657 -9.80 19.97 -12.12
N VAL A 658 -9.08 20.91 -11.50
CA VAL A 658 -7.70 21.25 -11.85
C VAL A 658 -6.81 21.22 -10.60
N GLY A 659 -5.76 20.41 -10.62
CA GLY A 659 -4.84 20.25 -9.50
C GLY A 659 -3.37 20.38 -9.91
N SER A 660 -2.79 19.37 -10.55
CA SER A 660 -1.36 19.32 -10.86
C SER A 660 -0.86 20.53 -11.67
N ALA A 661 -1.67 21.07 -12.59
CA ALA A 661 -1.32 22.26 -13.36
C ALA A 661 -1.26 23.52 -12.48
N LEU A 662 -2.22 23.68 -11.58
CA LEU A 662 -2.27 24.78 -10.61
C LEU A 662 -1.05 24.71 -9.67
N ILE A 663 -0.75 23.53 -9.12
CA ILE A 663 0.43 23.33 -8.25
C ILE A 663 1.72 23.71 -8.99
N ARG A 664 1.86 23.31 -10.27
CA ARG A 664 3.04 23.71 -11.07
C ARG A 664 3.11 25.21 -11.30
N ALA A 665 1.98 25.87 -11.60
CA ALA A 665 1.95 27.33 -11.77
C ALA A 665 2.43 28.04 -10.51
N VAL A 666 1.98 27.59 -9.33
CA VAL A 666 2.43 28.10 -8.02
C VAL A 666 3.91 27.81 -7.78
N ALA A 667 4.38 26.59 -8.06
CA ALA A 667 5.77 26.16 -7.85
C ALA A 667 6.77 26.94 -8.73
N SER A 668 6.34 27.36 -9.92
CA SER A 668 7.20 28.05 -10.90
C SER A 668 7.25 29.57 -10.72
N SER A 669 6.57 30.13 -9.72
CA SER A 669 6.42 31.57 -9.52
C SER A 669 7.00 32.02 -8.17
N ASN A 670 7.63 33.20 -8.17
CA ASN A 670 8.02 33.91 -6.95
C ASN A 670 6.83 34.64 -6.28
N GLN A 671 5.67 34.67 -6.94
CA GLN A 671 4.43 35.27 -6.46
C GLN A 671 3.31 34.22 -6.50
N PRO A 672 3.27 33.27 -5.57
CA PRO A 672 2.39 32.09 -5.60
C PRO A 672 0.90 32.46 -5.65
N LEU A 673 0.46 33.50 -4.96
CA LEU A 673 -0.91 33.98 -4.93
C LEU A 673 -1.38 34.49 -6.30
N GLU A 674 -0.58 35.38 -6.91
CA GLU A 674 -0.88 35.91 -8.23
C GLU A 674 -0.89 34.82 -9.30
N ALA A 675 0.07 33.90 -9.24
CA ALA A 675 0.14 32.78 -10.17
C ALA A 675 -1.11 31.89 -10.08
N ALA A 676 -1.56 31.56 -8.87
CA ALA A 676 -2.76 30.79 -8.65
C ALA A 676 -4.02 31.51 -9.16
N ALA A 677 -4.18 32.78 -8.77
CA ALA A 677 -5.33 33.60 -9.20
C ALA A 677 -5.37 33.81 -10.71
N ASN A 678 -4.25 34.08 -11.36
CA ASN A 678 -4.19 34.28 -12.81
C ASN A 678 -4.45 32.99 -13.57
N PHE A 679 -3.90 31.85 -13.11
CA PHE A 679 -4.17 30.55 -13.66
C PHE A 679 -5.69 30.24 -13.62
N LEU A 680 -6.32 30.42 -12.46
CA LEU A 680 -7.74 30.11 -12.31
C LEU A 680 -8.62 31.06 -13.12
N ARG A 681 -8.31 32.39 -13.12
CA ARG A 681 -9.07 33.37 -13.93
C ARG A 681 -9.06 33.03 -15.42
N ALA A 682 -7.92 32.53 -15.95
CA ALA A 682 -7.86 32.09 -17.35
C ALA A 682 -8.83 30.94 -17.64
N LEU A 683 -8.95 29.97 -16.74
CA LEU A 683 -9.90 28.86 -16.90
C LEU A 683 -11.35 29.30 -16.72
N VAL A 684 -11.62 30.17 -15.76
CA VAL A 684 -12.97 30.76 -15.54
C VAL A 684 -13.40 31.59 -16.76
N HIS A 685 -12.49 32.40 -17.29
CA HIS A 685 -12.77 33.18 -18.51
C HIS A 685 -13.09 32.28 -19.69
N ALA A 686 -12.30 31.26 -19.95
CA ALA A 686 -12.54 30.26 -20.99
C ALA A 686 -13.88 29.54 -20.83
N ALA A 687 -14.30 29.27 -19.61
CA ALA A 687 -15.61 28.68 -19.33
C ALA A 687 -16.79 29.61 -19.74
N TYR A 688 -16.59 30.91 -19.67
CA TYR A 688 -17.61 31.88 -20.13
C TYR A 688 -17.62 32.10 -21.65
N GLU A 689 -16.49 31.92 -22.34
CA GLU A 689 -16.40 32.17 -23.80
C GLU A 689 -17.13 31.11 -24.64
N VAL A 690 -17.45 29.96 -24.09
CA VAL A 690 -18.20 28.89 -24.75
C VAL A 690 -19.63 29.33 -25.16
N LYS A 691 -20.12 30.48 -24.68
CA LYS A 691 -21.44 31.03 -25.00
C LYS A 691 -21.64 31.52 -26.45
N SER A 692 -20.57 31.65 -27.23
CA SER A 692 -20.63 32.35 -28.54
C SER A 692 -20.42 31.46 -29.76
N ALA A 693 -20.34 30.13 -29.58
CA ALA A 693 -20.31 29.15 -30.64
C ALA A 693 -21.55 28.23 -30.59
#